data_d7eb6054b11017666cc9115b3c718580
#
_entry.id   d7eb6054b11017666cc9115b3c718580
#
_cell.length_a   1.000
_cell.length_b   1.000
_cell.length_c   1.000
_cell.angle_alpha   90.00
_cell.angle_beta   90.00
_cell.angle_gamma   90.00
#
_symmetry.space_group_name_H-M   'P 1'
#
loop_
_entity.id
_entity.type
_entity.pdbx_description
1 polymer ?
#
loop_
_entity_poly.entity_id
_entity_poly.type
_entity_poly.pdbx_seq_one_letter_code
_entity_poly.pdbx_strand_id
1 'polypeptide(L)'
;MKKLFFTTALLGLALAAGAQRIDINNSQNRTEDGFEGWVIGTATQASTTADGITITATIDGTQQGRTLKGEWWKDGVNKYSKLVSDGVGVYGLDASGNTPQLQTGEVGITLTISGLSTGEHSLMAYHNNPSGYNGPKLDVYVGGTLKVQGVEQSNRAQTTTLSGQSYVKFQAQEGQPVVVTYRTTPDPSFDYTQGYNTTSLFINALIFDRPNPLTTASDPTPENTDEHAEVADDNAVTLSWTAAEVARKHHVFVGTAPDALSEVAVTTDASYRLAQANPMNTYYWRIDEEDAAGQTYEGDVWTFRPRRLAFPEAEGYGRFAIGGRGGTVYHVTSLDDDIQNPQPGTFRYGITQVHGPRTIVFDVAGVITLKGRLTCSDKYVTIAGQTAPGRGIMFRGAPFGMQSDGITRFIRMRLGYHNGNVDKGLDGLGMAGNDHAIMDHCSISWTIDEGFSSRNAKNITLQRTLISEALNIADHPNYESGKAHGFAATIGGGELGGLGSSFHHNLLAHNEGRNWSISGGLDGAGAYDGHHDMFNNVCYNWGGRATDGGTHEGQFVANYYKVGPSTTQMALLNAQLEGTGSGTQAYYVSGNIRENLNGSKTQDALNDTYKYTLSGGQKLDWTVFQSEPFFPSYATIETAEQAFQSVLSDVGCNQPELDNHDERMIQETLHGTTSTVGCKSKKKGLIDRETDAEGFEGLNIVDATRPDNWDTDQDGMPDWWEQTMGTNASAADHNDGATELNGYMTNLEQYLDFLAHPHFVAKPNEQIVVDLRPYFAGYTNFEVIDDGERASDGFIYAYEGTTLTARATWAFQQPRVVNVAVRDRQSGNTITRCFYFCLTEAPLPAGIATPTASQPHATGSSALYNLKGQRLSAPNKKGLTIGQGRKFIQK
;
A
#
# COMPACT_ATOMS: atom_id res chain seq x y z
N MET A 1 -23.82 19.44 -61.04
CA MET A 1 -22.51 18.79 -61.02
C MET A 1 -21.45 19.83 -60.76
N LYS A 2 -21.05 20.04 -59.54
CA LYS A 2 -19.80 20.72 -59.16
C LYS A 2 -19.20 19.92 -58.04
N LYS A 3 -18.07 19.25 -58.31
CA LYS A 3 -17.25 18.51 -57.33
C LYS A 3 -16.48 19.53 -56.52
N LEU A 4 -16.70 19.54 -55.22
CA LEU A 4 -15.88 20.26 -54.25
C LEU A 4 -14.73 19.35 -53.86
N PHE A 5 -13.52 19.75 -54.18
CA PHE A 5 -12.30 19.13 -53.65
C PHE A 5 -12.06 19.66 -52.24
N PHE A 6 -12.12 18.81 -51.23
CA PHE A 6 -11.57 19.07 -49.90
C PHE A 6 -10.10 18.72 -49.90
N THR A 7 -9.26 19.73 -49.87
CA THR A 7 -7.83 19.58 -49.58
C THR A 7 -7.71 19.47 -48.09
N THR A 8 -7.47 18.27 -47.56
CA THR A 8 -7.06 18.03 -46.18
C THR A 8 -5.62 18.50 -46.02
N ALA A 9 -5.43 19.65 -45.40
CA ALA A 9 -4.12 20.05 -44.92
C ALA A 9 -3.80 19.13 -43.70
N LEU A 10 -2.86 18.22 -43.89
CA LEU A 10 -2.18 17.57 -42.75
C LEU A 10 -1.37 18.66 -42.03
N LEU A 11 -1.89 19.18 -40.93
CA LEU A 11 -1.04 19.78 -39.92
C LEU A 11 -0.25 18.63 -39.28
N GLY A 12 1.03 18.56 -39.63
CA GLY A 12 1.97 17.78 -38.85
C GLY A 12 2.07 18.42 -37.45
N LEU A 13 1.46 17.79 -36.46
CA LEU A 13 1.88 18.00 -35.07
C LEU A 13 3.34 17.52 -35.00
N ALA A 14 4.27 18.45 -34.89
CA ALA A 14 5.55 18.14 -34.30
C ALA A 14 5.27 17.83 -32.83
N LEU A 15 5.16 16.54 -32.48
CA LEU A 15 5.33 16.08 -31.14
C LEU A 15 6.73 16.58 -30.72
N ALA A 16 6.81 17.42 -29.71
CA ALA A 16 8.05 17.66 -29.02
C ALA A 16 8.58 16.28 -28.63
N ALA A 17 9.67 15.85 -29.26
CA ALA A 17 10.32 14.61 -28.95
C ALA A 17 10.83 14.76 -27.51
N GLY A 18 10.15 14.14 -26.56
CA GLY A 18 10.65 14.03 -25.20
C GLY A 18 12.05 13.41 -25.25
N ALA A 19 12.92 13.81 -24.35
CA ALA A 19 14.29 13.29 -24.25
C ALA A 19 14.23 11.76 -24.24
N GLN A 20 14.92 11.13 -25.17
CA GLN A 20 14.92 9.68 -25.31
C GLN A 20 15.81 9.10 -24.21
N ARG A 21 15.30 8.15 -23.43
CA ARG A 21 15.91 7.68 -22.20
C ARG A 21 16.06 6.17 -22.23
N ILE A 22 17.27 5.67 -22.10
CA ILE A 22 17.60 4.25 -22.16
C ILE A 22 18.32 3.86 -20.88
N ASP A 23 17.76 2.90 -20.18
CA ASP A 23 18.34 2.26 -19.00
C ASP A 23 19.01 0.94 -19.40
N ILE A 24 20.30 0.81 -19.14
CA ILE A 24 21.08 -0.38 -19.52
C ILE A 24 21.08 -1.36 -18.36
N ASN A 25 20.31 -2.41 -18.52
CA ASN A 25 19.99 -3.37 -17.48
C ASN A 25 20.76 -4.69 -17.61
N ASN A 26 20.98 -5.35 -16.47
CA ASN A 26 21.32 -6.76 -16.41
C ASN A 26 20.07 -7.66 -16.55
N SER A 27 18.89 -7.20 -16.09
CA SER A 27 17.62 -7.89 -16.24
C SER A 27 16.46 -6.94 -16.53
N GLN A 28 15.36 -7.45 -17.14
CA GLN A 28 14.20 -6.62 -17.52
C GLN A 28 13.42 -6.01 -16.34
N ASN A 29 13.52 -6.59 -15.16
CA ASN A 29 12.77 -6.16 -13.99
C ASN A 29 13.38 -4.97 -13.26
N ARG A 30 14.40 -4.34 -13.84
CA ARG A 30 15.16 -3.26 -13.19
C ARG A 30 15.04 -1.91 -13.85
N THR A 31 14.37 -1.84 -14.98
CA THR A 31 14.26 -0.57 -15.73
C THR A 31 13.66 0.53 -14.88
N GLU A 32 14.32 1.69 -14.89
CA GLU A 32 13.84 2.91 -14.23
C GLU A 32 12.56 3.41 -14.90
N ASP A 33 11.63 3.94 -14.11
CA ASP A 33 10.35 4.43 -14.62
C ASP A 33 10.58 5.60 -15.60
N GLY A 34 9.95 5.56 -16.76
CA GLY A 34 10.14 6.54 -17.83
C GLY A 34 11.37 6.33 -18.70
N PHE A 35 12.04 5.17 -18.58
CA PHE A 35 13.13 4.75 -19.43
C PHE A 35 12.75 3.49 -20.23
N GLU A 36 13.36 3.34 -21.41
CA GLU A 36 13.33 2.10 -22.17
C GLU A 36 14.46 1.17 -21.72
N GLY A 37 14.14 -0.05 -21.35
CA GLY A 37 15.11 -1.02 -20.84
C GLY A 37 15.93 -1.67 -21.94
N TRP A 38 17.24 -1.64 -21.80
CA TRP A 38 18.17 -2.36 -22.68
C TRP A 38 18.95 -3.43 -21.93
N VAL A 39 18.50 -4.67 -22.02
CA VAL A 39 19.16 -5.78 -21.31
C VAL A 39 20.40 -6.24 -22.05
N ILE A 40 21.57 -6.17 -21.40
CA ILE A 40 22.85 -6.65 -21.90
C ILE A 40 23.44 -7.65 -20.93
N GLY A 41 23.66 -8.87 -21.40
CA GLY A 41 24.42 -9.90 -20.68
C GLY A 41 25.93 -9.87 -21.03
N THR A 42 26.52 -11.04 -21.31
CA THR A 42 27.86 -11.14 -21.83
C THR A 42 27.81 -11.26 -23.35
N ALA A 43 28.38 -10.29 -24.06
CA ALA A 43 28.31 -10.19 -25.52
C ALA A 43 29.54 -9.51 -26.12
N THR A 44 29.84 -9.73 -27.38
CA THR A 44 30.85 -8.95 -28.12
C THR A 44 30.25 -7.69 -28.74
N GLN A 45 28.94 -7.67 -28.90
CA GLN A 45 28.13 -6.59 -29.43
C GLN A 45 26.71 -6.74 -28.90
N ALA A 46 26.04 -5.64 -28.60
CA ALA A 46 24.62 -5.59 -28.23
C ALA A 46 23.92 -4.42 -28.95
N SER A 47 22.66 -4.57 -29.27
CA SER A 47 21.88 -3.51 -29.92
C SER A 47 20.49 -3.40 -29.32
N THR A 48 19.95 -2.18 -29.31
CA THR A 48 18.54 -1.89 -28.97
C THR A 48 17.98 -0.87 -29.96
N THR A 49 16.66 -0.83 -30.03
CA THR A 49 15.94 0.22 -30.77
C THR A 49 14.82 0.75 -29.91
N ALA A 50 14.83 2.03 -29.68
CA ALA A 50 13.83 2.77 -28.89
C ALA A 50 13.44 4.03 -29.67
N ASP A 51 12.14 4.28 -29.84
CA ASP A 51 11.57 5.46 -30.52
C ASP A 51 12.22 5.82 -31.87
N GLY A 52 12.58 4.81 -32.64
CA GLY A 52 13.22 5.00 -33.96
C GLY A 52 14.73 5.19 -33.94
N ILE A 53 15.37 5.34 -32.78
CA ILE A 53 16.83 5.38 -32.64
C ILE A 53 17.35 3.96 -32.37
N THR A 54 18.30 3.51 -33.17
CA THR A 54 18.99 2.22 -32.96
C THR A 54 20.39 2.52 -32.43
N ILE A 55 20.74 1.88 -31.30
CA ILE A 55 22.05 2.00 -30.66
C ILE A 55 22.69 0.62 -30.68
N THR A 56 23.93 0.59 -31.12
CA THR A 56 24.76 -0.61 -31.09
C THR A 56 26.02 -0.35 -30.28
N ALA A 57 26.19 -1.08 -29.18
CA ALA A 57 27.38 -1.04 -28.35
C ALA A 57 28.39 -2.12 -28.80
N THR A 58 29.63 -1.72 -28.97
CA THR A 58 30.74 -2.62 -29.28
C THR A 58 31.97 -2.26 -28.43
N ILE A 59 32.87 -3.18 -28.24
CA ILE A 59 34.14 -2.91 -27.57
C ILE A 59 35.01 -2.06 -28.46
N ASP A 60 35.56 -0.98 -27.92
CA ASP A 60 36.58 -0.18 -28.59
C ASP A 60 37.98 -0.81 -28.37
N GLY A 61 38.73 -0.94 -29.45
CA GLY A 61 40.08 -1.46 -29.48
C GLY A 61 40.24 -2.89 -29.99
N THR A 62 41.51 -3.30 -30.22
CA THR A 62 41.88 -4.54 -30.90
C THR A 62 42.18 -5.70 -29.96
N GLN A 63 41.93 -5.61 -28.66
CA GLN A 63 42.32 -6.65 -27.72
C GLN A 63 41.35 -7.85 -27.81
N GLN A 64 41.85 -9.00 -28.24
CA GLN A 64 41.09 -10.24 -28.33
C GLN A 64 40.65 -10.74 -26.95
N GLY A 65 39.45 -11.30 -26.87
CA GLY A 65 38.88 -11.94 -25.66
C GLY A 65 38.09 -11.04 -24.70
N ARG A 66 37.98 -9.73 -24.95
CA ARG A 66 37.11 -8.85 -24.16
C ARG A 66 35.65 -8.99 -24.60
N THR A 67 34.77 -8.86 -23.64
CA THR A 67 33.33 -8.84 -23.86
C THR A 67 32.69 -7.66 -23.14
N LEU A 68 31.61 -7.16 -23.69
CA LEU A 68 30.64 -6.36 -22.92
C LEU A 68 30.09 -7.28 -21.83
N LYS A 69 29.96 -6.76 -20.61
CA LYS A 69 29.48 -7.52 -19.46
C LYS A 69 28.45 -6.74 -18.70
N GLY A 70 27.22 -7.25 -18.66
CA GLY A 70 26.17 -6.72 -17.81
C GLY A 70 26.45 -7.07 -16.35
N GLU A 71 26.53 -6.06 -15.51
CA GLU A 71 26.76 -6.21 -14.08
C GLU A 71 25.66 -5.51 -13.32
N TRP A 72 25.44 -5.93 -12.08
CA TRP A 72 24.43 -5.35 -11.20
C TRP A 72 24.85 -5.46 -9.74
N TRP A 73 24.27 -4.58 -8.91
CA TRP A 73 24.47 -4.61 -7.48
C TRP A 73 23.19 -4.24 -6.75
N LYS A 74 22.80 -5.07 -5.76
CA LYS A 74 21.67 -4.83 -4.87
C LYS A 74 20.31 -4.67 -5.59
N ASP A 75 20.00 -5.63 -6.41
CA ASP A 75 18.72 -5.75 -7.07
C ASP A 75 17.55 -5.72 -6.08
N GLY A 76 16.55 -4.87 -6.35
CA GLY A 76 15.33 -4.79 -5.55
C GLY A 76 15.45 -4.05 -4.21
N VAL A 77 16.56 -3.37 -3.93
CA VAL A 77 16.70 -2.56 -2.72
C VAL A 77 16.37 -1.10 -3.03
N ASN A 78 15.27 -0.62 -2.50
CA ASN A 78 14.65 0.67 -2.83
C ASN A 78 15.50 1.93 -2.60
N LYS A 79 16.58 1.86 -1.84
CA LYS A 79 17.48 2.99 -1.61
C LYS A 79 18.53 3.19 -2.70
N TYR A 80 18.62 2.29 -3.66
CA TYR A 80 19.53 2.40 -4.79
C TYR A 80 18.75 2.75 -6.05
N SER A 81 19.15 3.80 -6.72
CA SER A 81 18.59 4.13 -8.04
C SER A 81 18.73 2.93 -8.99
N LYS A 82 17.64 2.50 -9.58
CA LYS A 82 17.66 1.45 -10.60
C LYS A 82 18.61 1.83 -11.74
N LEU A 83 18.61 3.12 -12.10
CA LEU A 83 19.35 3.67 -13.23
C LEU A 83 20.88 3.51 -13.15
N VAL A 84 21.45 3.44 -11.94
CA VAL A 84 22.91 3.35 -11.75
C VAL A 84 23.33 2.11 -10.97
N SER A 85 22.41 1.27 -10.53
CA SER A 85 22.74 0.03 -9.81
C SER A 85 23.05 -1.15 -10.70
N ASP A 86 22.84 -1.05 -11.99
CA ASP A 86 23.31 -1.97 -13.01
C ASP A 86 23.82 -1.22 -14.26
N GLY A 87 24.27 -1.94 -15.25
CA GLY A 87 24.80 -1.35 -16.47
C GLY A 87 25.69 -2.33 -17.24
N VAL A 88 26.26 -1.86 -18.32
CA VAL A 88 27.22 -2.58 -19.13
C VAL A 88 28.63 -2.05 -18.92
N GLY A 89 29.57 -2.96 -18.73
CA GLY A 89 30.97 -2.59 -18.59
C GLY A 89 31.91 -3.40 -19.48
N VAL A 90 33.14 -2.94 -19.55
CA VAL A 90 34.27 -3.66 -20.12
C VAL A 90 35.44 -3.59 -19.14
N TYR A 91 36.13 -4.69 -18.96
CA TYR A 91 37.30 -4.81 -18.08
C TYR A 91 38.57 -5.03 -18.86
N GLY A 92 39.70 -4.51 -18.35
CA GLY A 92 41.01 -4.97 -18.70
C GLY A 92 41.20 -6.40 -18.19
N LEU A 93 41.34 -7.36 -19.08
CA LEU A 93 41.52 -8.76 -18.73
C LEU A 93 43.04 -9.06 -18.59
N ASP A 94 43.36 -10.01 -17.69
CA ASP A 94 44.67 -10.59 -17.64
C ASP A 94 44.96 -11.45 -18.90
N ALA A 95 46.17 -11.95 -19.02
CA ALA A 95 46.55 -12.81 -20.14
C ALA A 95 45.76 -14.13 -20.22
N SER A 96 45.08 -14.54 -19.13
CA SER A 96 44.21 -15.73 -19.08
C SER A 96 42.76 -15.43 -19.45
N GLY A 97 42.36 -14.19 -19.51
CA GLY A 97 41.00 -13.74 -19.86
C GLY A 97 39.93 -13.89 -18.75
N ASN A 98 40.33 -14.28 -17.55
CA ASN A 98 39.36 -14.74 -16.53
C ASN A 98 39.24 -13.84 -15.31
N THR A 99 40.13 -12.87 -15.11
CA THR A 99 40.08 -12.02 -13.91
C THR A 99 40.29 -10.56 -14.29
N PRO A 100 39.51 -9.61 -13.77
CA PRO A 100 39.88 -8.20 -13.88
C PRO A 100 41.26 -8.03 -13.24
N GLN A 101 42.30 -7.83 -14.04
CA GLN A 101 43.62 -7.52 -13.54
C GLN A 101 44.00 -6.10 -13.82
N LEU A 102 44.82 -5.61 -12.92
CA LEU A 102 45.61 -4.42 -12.91
C LEU A 102 46.42 -4.24 -14.19
N GLN A 103 45.80 -3.93 -15.30
CA GLN A 103 46.52 -3.65 -16.53
C GLN A 103 46.43 -2.17 -16.89
N THR A 104 47.58 -1.62 -17.22
CA THR A 104 47.75 -0.26 -17.74
C THR A 104 47.23 -0.10 -19.18
N GLY A 105 46.28 -0.93 -19.60
CA GLY A 105 45.68 -0.91 -20.93
C GLY A 105 44.42 -0.06 -21.00
N GLU A 106 44.20 0.61 -22.11
CA GLU A 106 42.96 1.30 -22.39
C GLU A 106 41.82 0.30 -22.61
N VAL A 107 40.66 0.59 -22.11
CA VAL A 107 39.40 -0.10 -22.46
C VAL A 107 38.38 0.93 -22.90
N GLY A 108 37.48 0.53 -23.81
CA GLY A 108 36.47 1.43 -24.33
C GLY A 108 35.21 0.72 -24.79
N ILE A 109 34.13 1.48 -24.86
CA ILE A 109 32.87 1.10 -25.46
C ILE A 109 32.54 2.12 -26.54
N THR A 110 32.25 1.63 -27.75
CA THR A 110 31.78 2.46 -28.86
C THR A 110 30.30 2.24 -29.05
N LEU A 111 29.54 3.33 -29.04
CA LEU A 111 28.13 3.38 -29.40
C LEU A 111 28.02 3.89 -30.82
N THR A 112 27.37 3.09 -31.69
CA THR A 112 26.96 3.49 -33.03
C THR A 112 25.46 3.79 -32.98
N ILE A 113 25.09 5.04 -33.22
CA ILE A 113 23.72 5.58 -33.05
C ILE A 113 23.17 5.93 -34.42
N SER A 114 22.04 5.33 -34.79
CA SER A 114 21.35 5.55 -36.06
C SER A 114 19.90 5.97 -35.82
N GLY A 115 19.29 6.72 -36.73
CA GLY A 115 17.90 7.15 -36.63
C GLY A 115 17.72 8.56 -36.06
N LEU A 116 18.81 9.25 -35.70
CA LEU A 116 18.74 10.64 -35.29
C LEU A 116 18.32 11.55 -36.46
N SER A 117 17.55 12.59 -36.16
CA SER A 117 17.19 13.63 -37.10
C SER A 117 18.40 14.51 -37.46
N THR A 118 18.29 15.31 -38.52
CA THR A 118 19.34 16.28 -38.83
C THR A 118 19.28 17.44 -37.85
N GLY A 119 20.40 17.75 -37.17
CA GLY A 119 20.51 18.87 -36.25
C GLY A 119 21.52 18.63 -35.12
N GLU A 120 21.53 19.54 -34.17
CA GLU A 120 22.30 19.38 -32.94
C GLU A 120 21.56 18.45 -32.00
N HIS A 121 22.27 17.47 -31.49
CA HIS A 121 21.81 16.54 -30.44
C HIS A 121 22.77 16.57 -29.26
N SER A 122 22.28 16.12 -28.11
CA SER A 122 23.12 15.86 -26.96
C SER A 122 23.00 14.43 -26.48
N LEU A 123 24.02 13.93 -25.80
CA LEU A 123 24.02 12.63 -25.14
C LEU A 123 24.66 12.78 -23.75
N MET A 124 23.88 12.46 -22.74
CA MET A 124 24.33 12.28 -21.36
C MET A 124 24.43 10.79 -21.06
N ALA A 125 25.48 10.38 -20.36
CA ALA A 125 25.66 9.01 -19.89
C ALA A 125 26.09 8.98 -18.43
N TYR A 126 25.66 7.95 -17.67
CA TYR A 126 26.11 7.67 -16.31
C TYR A 126 27.23 6.62 -16.31
N HIS A 127 28.19 6.79 -15.37
CA HIS A 127 29.41 5.98 -15.30
C HIS A 127 29.63 5.48 -13.87
N ASN A 128 28.88 4.44 -13.48
CA ASN A 128 28.97 3.82 -12.16
C ASN A 128 29.30 2.32 -12.32
N ASN A 129 30.32 1.85 -11.60
CA ASN A 129 30.66 0.43 -11.60
C ASN A 129 29.89 -0.31 -10.51
N PRO A 130 28.84 -1.10 -10.84
CA PRO A 130 28.03 -1.80 -9.85
C PRO A 130 28.77 -2.97 -9.19
N SER A 131 29.82 -3.51 -9.80
CA SER A 131 30.55 -4.68 -9.26
C SER A 131 31.57 -4.33 -8.18
N GLY A 132 31.78 -3.03 -7.91
CA GLY A 132 32.57 -2.58 -6.76
C GLY A 132 34.04 -2.30 -7.04
N TYR A 133 34.42 -2.24 -8.31
CA TYR A 133 35.77 -1.84 -8.69
C TYR A 133 35.81 -0.35 -9.07
N ASN A 134 36.91 0.35 -8.69
CA ASN A 134 37.18 1.70 -9.15
C ASN A 134 37.78 1.64 -10.55
N GLY A 135 37.25 2.41 -11.48
CA GLY A 135 37.79 2.62 -12.81
C GLY A 135 38.61 3.90 -12.89
N PRO A 136 39.59 4.02 -13.80
CA PRO A 136 40.27 5.28 -14.09
C PRO A 136 39.32 6.26 -14.78
N LYS A 137 39.75 7.53 -14.92
CA LYS A 137 38.98 8.52 -15.70
C LYS A 137 38.78 8.05 -17.13
N LEU A 138 37.76 8.57 -17.76
CA LEU A 138 37.45 8.29 -19.15
C LEU A 138 37.33 9.56 -20.00
N ASP A 139 37.56 9.41 -21.29
CA ASP A 139 37.38 10.44 -22.30
C ASP A 139 36.23 10.06 -23.25
N VAL A 140 35.53 11.05 -23.76
CA VAL A 140 34.41 10.87 -24.71
C VAL A 140 34.79 11.45 -26.07
N TYR A 141 34.71 10.63 -27.10
CA TYR A 141 34.98 10.97 -28.49
C TYR A 141 33.70 10.90 -29.33
N VAL A 142 33.52 11.84 -30.26
CA VAL A 142 32.47 11.81 -31.28
C VAL A 142 33.09 11.81 -32.65
N GLY A 143 32.84 10.80 -33.49
CA GLY A 143 33.45 10.64 -34.79
C GLY A 143 34.98 10.63 -34.71
N GLY A 144 35.56 10.09 -33.66
CA GLY A 144 37.00 10.03 -33.40
C GLY A 144 37.61 11.34 -32.85
N THR A 145 36.81 12.42 -32.70
CA THR A 145 37.27 13.69 -32.12
C THR A 145 36.98 13.72 -30.61
N LEU A 146 37.99 14.01 -29.78
CA LEU A 146 37.85 14.19 -28.34
C LEU A 146 36.89 15.38 -28.05
N LYS A 147 35.86 15.15 -27.27
CA LYS A 147 34.85 16.13 -26.87
C LYS A 147 34.83 16.42 -25.40
N VAL A 148 34.99 15.40 -24.55
CA VAL A 148 35.02 15.53 -23.09
C VAL A 148 36.21 14.75 -22.59
N GLN A 149 36.97 15.32 -21.68
CA GLN A 149 38.19 14.72 -21.14
C GLN A 149 38.11 14.55 -19.63
N GLY A 150 38.57 13.40 -19.15
CA GLY A 150 38.86 13.19 -17.73
C GLY A 150 37.57 13.00 -16.86
N VAL A 151 36.52 12.43 -17.40
CA VAL A 151 35.28 12.14 -16.67
C VAL A 151 35.56 11.11 -15.58
N GLU A 152 35.21 11.44 -14.35
CA GLU A 152 35.30 10.51 -13.21
C GLU A 152 34.26 9.42 -13.32
N GLN A 153 34.65 8.21 -12.93
CA GLN A 153 33.74 7.09 -12.75
C GLN A 153 33.46 6.88 -11.26
N SER A 154 32.23 6.58 -10.90
CA SER A 154 31.84 6.20 -9.53
C SER A 154 31.90 4.68 -9.34
N ASN A 155 31.78 4.26 -8.09
CA ASN A 155 31.72 2.87 -7.68
C ASN A 155 30.57 2.70 -6.68
N ARG A 156 29.59 1.86 -7.02
CA ARG A 156 28.42 1.58 -6.18
C ARG A 156 27.71 2.84 -5.68
N ALA A 157 27.62 3.85 -6.54
CA ALA A 157 26.81 5.03 -6.24
C ALA A 157 25.37 4.64 -5.98
N GLN A 158 24.78 5.21 -4.95
CA GLN A 158 23.39 4.89 -4.56
C GLN A 158 22.36 5.73 -5.31
N THR A 159 22.77 6.89 -5.81
CA THR A 159 21.91 7.83 -6.54
C THR A 159 22.57 8.29 -7.82
N THR A 160 21.78 8.84 -8.74
CA THR A 160 22.29 9.40 -9.99
C THR A 160 23.24 10.59 -9.75
N THR A 161 23.03 11.37 -8.69
CA THR A 161 23.86 12.52 -8.31
C THR A 161 25.25 12.12 -7.81
N LEU A 162 25.38 10.94 -7.22
CA LEU A 162 26.66 10.37 -6.78
C LEU A 162 27.38 9.62 -7.89
N SER A 163 26.74 9.43 -9.04
CA SER A 163 27.32 8.73 -10.18
C SER A 163 28.19 9.66 -11.03
N GLY A 164 29.27 9.11 -11.59
CA GLY A 164 30.03 9.76 -12.66
C GLY A 164 29.10 10.04 -13.85
N GLN A 165 29.29 11.20 -14.50
CA GLN A 165 28.44 11.63 -15.60
C GLN A 165 29.26 12.24 -16.73
N SER A 166 28.86 12.02 -17.97
CA SER A 166 29.39 12.71 -19.13
C SER A 166 28.26 13.36 -19.94
N TYR A 167 28.53 14.52 -20.51
CA TYR A 167 27.60 15.22 -21.39
C TYR A 167 28.35 15.68 -22.65
N VAL A 168 27.79 15.38 -23.83
CA VAL A 168 28.39 15.77 -25.10
C VAL A 168 27.33 16.23 -26.08
N LYS A 169 27.66 17.31 -26.82
CA LYS A 169 26.86 17.79 -27.97
C LYS A 169 27.53 17.41 -29.27
N PHE A 170 26.70 17.09 -30.26
CA PHE A 170 27.17 16.74 -31.60
C PHE A 170 26.14 17.08 -32.68
N GLN A 171 26.60 17.17 -33.93
CA GLN A 171 25.72 17.31 -35.09
C GLN A 171 25.42 15.94 -35.66
N ALA A 172 24.15 15.66 -35.90
CA ALA A 172 23.69 14.48 -36.62
C ALA A 172 23.16 14.87 -38.00
N GLN A 173 23.19 13.91 -38.91
CA GLN A 173 22.57 14.02 -40.23
C GLN A 173 21.70 12.79 -40.45
N GLU A 174 20.45 13.02 -40.86
CA GLU A 174 19.49 11.94 -41.11
C GLU A 174 20.09 10.86 -42.04
N GLY A 175 19.90 9.61 -41.66
CA GLY A 175 20.44 8.46 -42.39
C GLY A 175 21.94 8.20 -42.20
N GLN A 176 22.65 9.04 -41.47
CA GLN A 176 24.08 8.82 -41.13
C GLN A 176 24.22 8.43 -39.66
N PRO A 177 24.93 7.35 -39.32
CA PRO A 177 25.18 6.97 -37.94
C PRO A 177 26.16 7.94 -37.25
N VAL A 178 25.87 8.26 -36.00
CA VAL A 178 26.81 8.96 -35.14
C VAL A 178 27.58 7.93 -34.30
N VAL A 179 28.90 8.08 -34.21
CA VAL A 179 29.76 7.19 -33.41
C VAL A 179 30.26 7.94 -32.19
N VAL A 180 29.87 7.45 -30.99
CA VAL A 180 30.35 7.98 -29.71
C VAL A 180 31.20 6.91 -29.04
N THR A 181 32.44 7.22 -28.69
CA THR A 181 33.35 6.28 -28.03
C THR A 181 33.71 6.80 -26.66
N TYR A 182 33.49 5.96 -25.66
CA TYR A 182 33.97 6.14 -24.29
C TYR A 182 35.24 5.32 -24.13
N ARG A 183 36.32 5.92 -23.64
CA ARG A 183 37.62 5.24 -23.50
C ARG A 183 38.29 5.67 -22.21
N THR A 184 38.79 4.72 -21.43
CA THR A 184 39.64 5.03 -20.28
C THR A 184 40.95 5.61 -20.75
N THR A 185 41.43 6.62 -20.03
CA THR A 185 42.77 7.20 -20.27
C THR A 185 43.78 6.63 -19.29
N PRO A 186 45.07 6.43 -19.73
CA PRO A 186 46.13 6.17 -18.79
C PRO A 186 46.23 7.33 -17.78
N ASP A 187 45.99 7.06 -16.51
CA ASP A 187 46.11 8.01 -15.44
C ASP A 187 47.27 7.59 -14.54
N PRO A 188 48.41 8.29 -14.57
CA PRO A 188 49.57 8.01 -13.72
C PRO A 188 49.26 8.14 -12.23
N SER A 189 48.24 8.90 -11.87
CA SER A 189 47.82 9.09 -10.48
C SER A 189 46.89 7.95 -9.99
N PHE A 190 46.32 7.14 -10.87
CA PHE A 190 45.49 6.04 -10.53
C PHE A 190 46.32 4.83 -10.11
N ASP A 191 46.33 4.52 -8.82
CA ASP A 191 47.13 3.45 -8.25
C ASP A 191 46.49 2.07 -8.50
N TYR A 192 46.89 1.42 -9.58
CA TYR A 192 46.46 0.08 -9.96
C TYR A 192 46.87 -1.01 -8.96
N THR A 193 47.70 -0.72 -7.95
CA THR A 193 48.08 -1.70 -6.91
C THR A 193 47.10 -1.78 -5.76
N GLN A 194 46.16 -0.84 -5.64
CA GLN A 194 45.13 -0.88 -4.65
C GLN A 194 44.08 -1.96 -4.97
N GLY A 195 43.62 -2.72 -3.96
CA GLY A 195 42.91 -3.96 -4.13
C GLY A 195 41.60 -3.97 -4.91
N TYR A 196 40.95 -2.80 -5.08
CA TYR A 196 39.71 -2.67 -5.85
C TYR A 196 39.84 -1.77 -7.09
N ASN A 197 41.03 -1.31 -7.41
CA ASN A 197 41.28 -0.50 -8.59
C ASN A 197 41.56 -1.40 -9.80
N THR A 198 40.86 -1.20 -10.91
CA THR A 198 41.01 -1.97 -12.12
C THR A 198 40.74 -1.13 -13.36
N THR A 199 41.38 -1.48 -14.47
CA THR A 199 41.00 -0.90 -15.76
C THR A 199 39.58 -1.38 -16.08
N SER A 200 38.61 -0.50 -15.93
CA SER A 200 37.22 -0.79 -16.25
C SER A 200 36.51 0.46 -16.69
N LEU A 201 35.47 0.31 -17.50
CA LEU A 201 34.59 1.37 -17.95
C LEU A 201 33.17 0.86 -17.89
N PHE A 202 32.23 1.68 -17.36
CA PHE A 202 30.83 1.35 -17.29
C PHE A 202 29.96 2.44 -17.91
N ILE A 203 28.85 2.01 -18.52
CA ILE A 203 27.74 2.86 -18.95
C ILE A 203 26.45 2.25 -18.36
N ASN A 204 25.72 3.05 -17.60
CA ASN A 204 24.52 2.60 -16.90
C ASN A 204 23.26 3.05 -17.63
N ALA A 205 23.24 4.28 -18.14
CA ALA A 205 22.09 4.82 -18.87
C ALA A 205 22.54 5.86 -19.90
N LEU A 206 21.67 6.09 -20.89
CA LEU A 206 21.86 7.06 -21.97
C LEU A 206 20.62 7.96 -22.02
N ILE A 207 20.82 9.27 -22.05
CA ILE A 207 19.74 10.27 -22.19
C ILE A 207 20.09 11.19 -23.37
N PHE A 208 19.25 11.20 -24.39
CA PHE A 208 19.39 12.06 -25.55
C PHE A 208 18.66 13.38 -25.34
N ASP A 209 19.20 14.44 -25.95
CA ASP A 209 18.57 15.75 -26.07
C ASP A 209 18.14 16.35 -24.71
N ARG A 210 18.90 16.05 -23.67
CA ARG A 210 18.78 16.63 -22.36
C ARG A 210 19.56 17.96 -22.27
N PRO A 211 19.06 18.95 -21.50
CA PRO A 211 19.83 20.14 -21.15
C PRO A 211 21.16 19.80 -20.45
N ASN A 212 22.14 20.70 -20.60
CA ASN A 212 23.47 20.49 -20.02
C ASN A 212 23.43 20.58 -18.48
N PRO A 213 23.72 19.52 -17.72
CA PRO A 213 23.65 19.53 -16.25
C PRO A 213 24.60 20.51 -15.57
N LEU A 214 25.63 21.03 -16.27
CA LEU A 214 26.53 22.06 -15.73
C LEU A 214 25.91 23.46 -15.72
N THR A 215 24.89 23.71 -16.52
CA THR A 215 24.24 25.01 -16.66
C THR A 215 22.77 25.00 -16.25
N THR A 216 22.25 23.86 -15.83
CA THR A 216 20.84 23.70 -15.45
C THR A 216 20.71 23.24 -14.01
N ALA A 217 19.59 23.56 -13.40
CA ALA A 217 19.24 23.09 -12.04
C ALA A 217 19.17 21.56 -11.98
N SER A 218 19.48 21.00 -10.81
CA SER A 218 19.44 19.56 -10.54
C SER A 218 18.81 19.26 -9.18
N ASP A 219 18.66 17.98 -8.85
CA ASP A 219 18.17 17.47 -7.56
C ASP A 219 16.89 18.16 -7.10
N PRO A 220 15.79 18.01 -7.86
CA PRO A 220 14.53 18.63 -7.51
C PRO A 220 13.94 18.03 -6.23
N THR A 221 13.32 18.87 -5.42
CA THR A 221 12.43 18.48 -4.33
C THR A 221 11.08 19.20 -4.54
N PRO A 222 9.94 18.51 -4.70
CA PRO A 222 9.80 17.04 -4.71
C PRO A 222 10.68 16.37 -5.76
N GLU A 223 11.09 15.11 -5.51
CA GLU A 223 11.85 14.35 -6.50
C GLU A 223 11.07 14.24 -7.81
N ASN A 224 11.79 14.12 -8.92
CA ASN A 224 11.12 13.97 -10.20
C ASN A 224 10.29 12.68 -10.22
N THR A 225 9.03 12.78 -10.61
CA THR A 225 8.02 11.72 -10.57
C THR A 225 7.53 11.33 -9.17
N ASP A 226 7.78 12.15 -8.15
CA ASP A 226 7.23 11.93 -6.81
C ASP A 226 5.69 12.07 -6.85
N GLU A 227 4.99 10.97 -6.58
CA GLU A 227 3.52 10.92 -6.56
C GLU A 227 2.93 11.17 -5.15
N HIS A 228 3.80 11.35 -4.15
CA HIS A 228 3.44 11.57 -2.74
C HIS A 228 4.12 12.79 -2.15
N ALA A 229 4.32 13.83 -2.98
CA ALA A 229 5.01 15.05 -2.59
C ALA A 229 4.37 15.68 -1.35
N GLU A 230 5.22 16.10 -0.43
CA GLU A 230 4.79 16.65 0.84
C GLU A 230 4.00 17.94 0.67
N VAL A 231 2.90 18.05 1.41
CA VAL A 231 1.98 19.19 1.39
C VAL A 231 1.92 19.79 2.78
N ALA A 232 2.06 21.11 2.87
CA ALA A 232 1.85 21.85 4.09
C ALA A 232 0.35 21.97 4.46
N ASP A 233 0.05 22.36 5.70
CA ASP A 233 -1.34 22.48 6.20
C ASP A 233 -2.25 23.41 5.38
N ASP A 234 -1.66 24.35 4.65
CA ASP A 234 -2.37 25.28 3.76
C ASP A 234 -2.37 24.83 2.28
N ASN A 235 -2.13 23.56 2.03
CA ASN A 235 -2.05 22.94 0.70
C ASN A 235 -0.93 23.51 -0.20
N ALA A 236 0.13 24.07 0.37
CA ALA A 236 1.29 24.50 -0.39
C ALA A 236 2.32 23.38 -0.51
N VAL A 237 3.03 23.36 -1.64
CA VAL A 237 4.21 22.51 -1.88
C VAL A 237 5.43 23.38 -2.02
N THR A 238 6.50 23.06 -1.31
CA THR A 238 7.79 23.75 -1.48
C THR A 238 8.58 23.04 -2.55
N LEU A 239 8.83 23.75 -3.65
CA LEU A 239 9.74 23.33 -4.70
C LEU A 239 11.15 23.81 -4.34
N SER A 240 12.15 22.96 -4.39
CA SER A 240 13.56 23.34 -4.23
C SER A 240 14.46 22.53 -5.17
N TRP A 241 15.65 23.04 -5.42
CA TRP A 241 16.59 22.44 -6.36
C TRP A 241 18.02 22.79 -6.01
N THR A 242 18.96 22.06 -6.56
CA THR A 242 20.37 22.44 -6.56
C THR A 242 20.60 23.35 -7.76
N ALA A 243 21.03 24.60 -7.47
CA ALA A 243 21.30 25.59 -8.50
C ALA A 243 22.55 25.20 -9.32
N ALA A 244 22.55 25.48 -10.61
CA ALA A 244 23.75 25.37 -11.43
C ALA A 244 24.83 26.34 -10.98
N GLU A 245 26.10 26.00 -11.14
CA GLU A 245 27.25 26.83 -10.72
C GLU A 245 27.22 28.22 -11.37
N VAL A 246 26.75 28.31 -12.60
CA VAL A 246 26.66 29.56 -13.37
C VAL A 246 25.49 30.44 -12.93
N ALA A 247 24.51 29.89 -12.23
CA ALA A 247 23.26 30.58 -11.92
C ALA A 247 23.43 31.82 -11.04
N ARG A 248 22.64 32.84 -11.33
CA ARG A 248 22.46 34.04 -10.52
C ARG A 248 21.00 34.36 -10.25
N LYS A 249 20.12 33.85 -11.10
CA LYS A 249 18.66 33.87 -10.92
C LYS A 249 18.05 32.58 -11.44
N HIS A 250 16.89 32.31 -10.96
CA HIS A 250 16.09 31.11 -11.25
C HIS A 250 14.72 31.56 -11.77
N HIS A 251 14.37 31.19 -12.99
CA HIS A 251 13.05 31.37 -13.54
C HIS A 251 12.24 30.10 -13.27
N VAL A 252 11.20 30.20 -12.47
CA VAL A 252 10.38 29.08 -12.02
C VAL A 252 9.15 28.96 -12.91
N PHE A 253 9.02 27.86 -13.60
CA PHE A 253 7.87 27.54 -14.44
C PHE A 253 7.06 26.39 -13.82
N VAL A 254 5.73 26.54 -13.78
CA VAL A 254 4.81 25.52 -13.26
C VAL A 254 3.58 25.42 -14.15
N GLY A 255 3.07 24.22 -14.33
CA GLY A 255 1.83 23.94 -15.08
C GLY A 255 1.23 22.59 -14.70
N THR A 256 0.09 22.25 -15.29
CA THR A 256 -0.58 20.95 -15.13
C THR A 256 -0.49 20.10 -16.40
N ALA A 257 0.27 20.57 -17.39
CA ALA A 257 0.61 19.81 -18.59
C ALA A 257 2.05 20.17 -19.01
N PRO A 258 2.82 19.23 -19.59
CA PRO A 258 4.23 19.43 -19.88
C PRO A 258 4.52 20.53 -20.93
N ASP A 259 3.56 20.79 -21.81
CA ASP A 259 3.61 21.79 -22.87
C ASP A 259 2.91 23.11 -22.49
N ALA A 260 2.41 23.24 -21.28
CA ALA A 260 1.65 24.40 -20.80
C ALA A 260 2.23 24.97 -19.48
N LEU A 261 3.57 25.07 -19.41
CA LEU A 261 4.24 25.69 -18.28
C LEU A 261 4.17 27.22 -18.38
N SER A 262 3.92 27.89 -17.27
CA SER A 262 3.92 29.35 -17.14
C SER A 262 4.94 29.77 -16.12
N GLU A 263 5.69 30.86 -16.38
CA GLU A 263 6.58 31.47 -15.42
C GLU A 263 5.77 32.01 -14.24
N VAL A 264 6.01 31.49 -13.06
CA VAL A 264 5.31 31.85 -11.80
C VAL A 264 6.16 32.74 -10.91
N ALA A 265 7.48 32.71 -11.07
CA ALA A 265 8.43 33.53 -10.29
C ALA A 265 9.77 33.65 -10.98
N VAL A 266 10.49 34.74 -10.66
CA VAL A 266 11.94 34.87 -10.81
C VAL A 266 12.52 35.12 -9.43
N THR A 267 13.48 34.29 -8.99
CA THR A 267 14.03 34.32 -7.64
C THR A 267 15.54 34.17 -7.66
N THR A 268 16.20 34.55 -6.58
CA THR A 268 17.62 34.26 -6.31
C THR A 268 17.78 33.10 -5.32
N ASP A 269 16.71 32.67 -4.68
CA ASP A 269 16.69 31.54 -3.78
C ASP A 269 16.43 30.27 -4.57
N ALA A 270 17.15 29.20 -4.32
CA ALA A 270 16.93 27.90 -4.96
C ALA A 270 15.70 27.18 -4.39
N SER A 271 14.62 27.92 -4.20
CA SER A 271 13.33 27.41 -3.73
C SER A 271 12.18 28.31 -4.12
N TYR A 272 10.98 27.70 -4.25
CA TYR A 272 9.73 28.38 -4.52
C TYR A 272 8.58 27.69 -3.80
N ARG A 273 7.67 28.46 -3.22
CA ARG A 273 6.49 27.92 -2.54
C ARG A 273 5.27 28.02 -3.45
N LEU A 274 4.86 26.89 -4.01
CA LEU A 274 3.63 26.77 -4.80
C LEU A 274 2.44 26.74 -3.83
N ALA A 275 1.68 27.83 -3.79
CA ALA A 275 0.50 27.93 -2.94
C ALA A 275 -0.68 27.12 -3.48
N GLN A 276 -1.49 26.55 -2.58
CA GLN A 276 -2.74 25.86 -2.91
C GLN A 276 -2.59 24.81 -4.03
N ALA A 277 -1.57 23.98 -3.95
CA ALA A 277 -1.38 22.87 -4.86
C ALA A 277 -2.56 21.88 -4.74
N ASN A 278 -3.27 21.66 -5.84
CA ASN A 278 -4.43 20.77 -5.88
C ASN A 278 -3.95 19.31 -5.97
N PRO A 279 -4.23 18.46 -4.97
CA PRO A 279 -3.77 17.05 -5.00
C PRO A 279 -4.44 16.18 -6.08
N MET A 280 -5.46 16.70 -6.79
CA MET A 280 -6.02 16.00 -7.95
C MET A 280 -5.18 16.18 -9.23
N ASN A 281 -4.24 17.13 -9.24
CA ASN A 281 -3.41 17.43 -10.40
C ASN A 281 -2.03 16.78 -10.30
N THR A 282 -1.50 16.37 -11.44
CA THR A 282 -0.06 16.20 -11.62
C THR A 282 0.49 17.55 -12.05
N TYR A 283 1.53 18.00 -11.37
CA TYR A 283 2.23 19.22 -11.68
C TYR A 283 3.48 18.93 -12.49
N TYR A 284 3.73 19.78 -13.47
CA TYR A 284 4.96 19.85 -14.25
C TYR A 284 5.65 21.13 -13.89
N TRP A 285 6.96 21.10 -13.69
CA TRP A 285 7.70 22.28 -13.33
C TRP A 285 9.13 22.23 -13.87
N ARG A 286 9.71 23.40 -14.08
CA ARG A 286 11.03 23.56 -14.65
C ARG A 286 11.72 24.80 -14.08
N ILE A 287 13.02 24.75 -13.96
CA ILE A 287 13.86 25.86 -13.56
C ILE A 287 14.77 26.22 -14.73
N ASP A 288 14.64 27.43 -15.23
CA ASP A 288 15.58 27.99 -16.20
C ASP A 288 16.57 28.88 -15.44
N GLU A 289 17.86 28.62 -15.62
CA GLU A 289 18.92 29.30 -14.88
C GLU A 289 19.42 30.52 -15.68
N GLU A 290 19.53 31.71 -15.06
CA GLU A 290 20.09 32.91 -15.64
C GLU A 290 21.50 33.18 -15.07
N ASP A 291 22.52 33.32 -15.91
CA ASP A 291 23.88 33.62 -15.50
C ASP A 291 24.11 35.12 -15.25
N ALA A 292 25.33 35.49 -14.86
CA ALA A 292 25.71 36.87 -14.59
C ALA A 292 25.69 37.80 -15.83
N ALA A 293 25.65 37.22 -17.03
CA ALA A 293 25.56 37.97 -18.29
C ALA A 293 24.09 38.13 -18.76
N GLY A 294 23.13 37.52 -18.04
CA GLY A 294 21.71 37.52 -18.39
C GLY A 294 21.37 36.47 -19.46
N GLN A 295 22.23 35.48 -19.70
CA GLN A 295 21.95 34.34 -20.55
C GLN A 295 21.13 33.31 -19.76
N THR A 296 19.99 32.91 -20.32
CA THR A 296 19.11 31.90 -19.74
C THR A 296 19.39 30.53 -20.34
N TYR A 297 19.42 29.51 -19.47
CA TYR A 297 19.60 28.11 -19.82
C TYR A 297 18.36 27.33 -19.39
N GLU A 298 17.64 26.78 -20.37
CA GLU A 298 16.44 25.99 -20.14
C GLU A 298 16.75 24.69 -19.43
N GLY A 299 16.01 24.38 -18.35
CA GLY A 299 16.18 23.21 -17.53
C GLY A 299 15.36 22.00 -17.96
N ASP A 300 15.50 20.92 -17.19
CA ASP A 300 14.66 19.72 -17.33
C ASP A 300 13.24 20.00 -16.78
N VAL A 301 12.25 19.36 -17.39
CA VAL A 301 10.90 19.35 -16.84
C VAL A 301 10.77 18.20 -15.85
N TRP A 302 10.42 18.53 -14.63
CA TRP A 302 10.14 17.57 -13.56
C TRP A 302 8.66 17.49 -13.27
N THR A 303 8.23 16.39 -12.64
CA THR A 303 6.83 16.17 -12.27
C THR A 303 6.71 15.78 -10.82
N PHE A 304 5.57 16.15 -10.22
CA PHE A 304 5.15 15.63 -8.93
C PHE A 304 3.63 15.64 -8.81
N ARG A 305 3.14 14.88 -7.84
CA ARG A 305 1.74 14.90 -7.43
C ARG A 305 1.68 15.17 -5.92
N PRO A 306 0.91 16.17 -5.45
CA PRO A 306 0.75 16.42 -4.02
C PRO A 306 0.09 15.22 -3.34
N ARG A 307 0.65 14.77 -2.20
CA ARG A 307 0.08 13.67 -1.43
C ARG A 307 -1.29 14.02 -0.87
N ARG A 308 -2.12 13.02 -0.70
CA ARG A 308 -3.46 13.14 -0.18
C ARG A 308 -3.84 11.87 0.58
N LEU A 309 -4.66 12.00 1.61
CA LEU A 309 -5.18 10.85 2.33
C LEU A 309 -5.95 9.91 1.39
N ALA A 310 -5.78 8.62 1.59
CA ALA A 310 -6.50 7.58 0.86
C ALA A 310 -8.02 7.69 1.08
N PHE A 311 -8.42 8.01 2.29
CA PHE A 311 -9.76 8.36 2.76
C PHE A 311 -9.63 9.14 4.09
N PRO A 312 -10.67 9.81 4.59
CA PRO A 312 -10.55 10.71 5.75
C PRO A 312 -9.93 10.08 7.00
N GLU A 313 -10.23 8.81 7.31
CA GLU A 313 -9.72 8.10 8.49
C GLU A 313 -8.45 7.28 8.22
N ALA A 314 -7.79 7.49 7.08
CA ALA A 314 -6.54 6.82 6.78
C ALA A 314 -5.42 7.34 7.68
N GLU A 315 -4.79 6.46 8.44
CA GLU A 315 -3.72 6.77 9.39
C GLU A 315 -2.46 5.95 9.10
N GLY A 316 -1.36 6.27 9.79
CA GLY A 316 -0.11 5.54 9.68
C GLY A 316 0.68 5.83 8.40
N TYR A 317 1.63 4.98 8.11
CA TYR A 317 2.56 5.16 6.98
C TYR A 317 1.89 4.99 5.61
N GLY A 318 0.86 4.12 5.49
CA GLY A 318 0.12 3.88 4.23
C GLY A 318 -1.00 4.88 3.93
N ARG A 319 -1.18 5.92 4.76
CA ARG A 319 -2.32 6.85 4.66
C ARG A 319 -2.42 7.62 3.35
N PHE A 320 -1.37 7.66 2.56
CA PHE A 320 -1.32 8.40 1.30
C PHE A 320 -1.43 7.51 0.06
N ALA A 321 -1.86 6.26 0.19
CA ALA A 321 -2.15 5.39 -0.95
C ALA A 321 -3.15 6.08 -1.91
N ILE A 322 -2.83 6.08 -3.20
CA ILE A 322 -3.61 6.82 -4.22
C ILE A 322 -4.89 6.05 -4.58
N GLY A 323 -4.82 4.72 -4.64
CA GLY A 323 -5.94 3.90 -5.08
C GLY A 323 -6.38 4.17 -6.52
N GLY A 324 -7.63 3.86 -6.83
CA GLY A 324 -8.22 4.02 -8.16
C GLY A 324 -8.60 5.45 -8.56
N ARG A 325 -8.21 6.44 -7.78
CA ARG A 325 -8.54 7.85 -7.98
C ARG A 325 -8.10 8.35 -9.36
N GLY A 326 -9.04 8.96 -10.10
CA GLY A 326 -8.80 9.43 -11.45
C GLY A 326 -8.85 8.35 -12.53
N GLY A 327 -9.11 7.10 -12.13
CA GLY A 327 -9.21 5.95 -13.03
C GLY A 327 -10.64 5.59 -13.44
N THR A 328 -10.82 4.37 -13.90
CA THR A 328 -12.11 3.80 -14.30
C THR A 328 -12.80 3.09 -13.14
N VAL A 329 -14.08 2.82 -13.27
CA VAL A 329 -14.83 1.96 -12.36
C VAL A 329 -15.04 0.59 -13.00
N TYR A 330 -14.83 -0.46 -12.22
CA TYR A 330 -15.07 -1.84 -12.63
C TYR A 330 -16.11 -2.50 -11.72
N HIS A 331 -17.19 -2.98 -12.30
CA HIS A 331 -18.31 -3.62 -11.61
C HIS A 331 -18.12 -5.13 -11.53
N VAL A 332 -18.10 -5.66 -10.30
CA VAL A 332 -18.18 -7.11 -10.08
C VAL A 332 -19.64 -7.51 -10.01
N THR A 333 -20.09 -8.19 -11.05
CA THR A 333 -21.48 -8.60 -11.26
C THR A 333 -21.68 -10.12 -11.15
N SER A 334 -20.60 -10.89 -10.96
CA SER A 334 -20.62 -12.35 -10.83
C SER A 334 -19.75 -12.83 -9.68
N LEU A 335 -20.18 -13.86 -8.98
CA LEU A 335 -19.42 -14.57 -7.94
C LEU A 335 -18.50 -15.67 -8.50
N ASP A 336 -18.51 -15.89 -9.82
CA ASP A 336 -17.69 -16.91 -10.47
C ASP A 336 -16.20 -16.55 -10.48
N ASP A 337 -15.37 -17.58 -10.63
CA ASP A 337 -13.91 -17.44 -10.82
C ASP A 337 -13.41 -18.47 -11.82
N ASP A 338 -12.63 -18.04 -12.80
CA ASP A 338 -11.94 -18.91 -13.77
C ASP A 338 -10.53 -18.39 -14.01
N ILE A 339 -9.52 -19.21 -13.73
CA ILE A 339 -8.10 -18.85 -13.87
C ILE A 339 -7.69 -18.81 -15.35
N GLN A 340 -8.20 -19.75 -16.15
CA GLN A 340 -7.75 -19.94 -17.54
C GLN A 340 -8.43 -18.97 -18.50
N ASN A 341 -9.66 -18.59 -18.19
CA ASN A 341 -10.46 -17.69 -19.03
C ASN A 341 -11.34 -16.78 -18.17
N PRO A 342 -10.74 -15.79 -17.46
CA PRO A 342 -11.50 -14.85 -16.65
C PRO A 342 -12.57 -14.16 -17.49
N GLN A 343 -13.81 -14.14 -17.00
CA GLN A 343 -14.95 -13.55 -17.71
C GLN A 343 -15.21 -12.13 -17.22
N PRO A 344 -15.60 -11.18 -18.10
CA PRO A 344 -16.08 -9.86 -17.69
C PRO A 344 -17.16 -9.97 -16.59
N GLY A 345 -17.14 -9.07 -15.64
CA GLY A 345 -18.00 -9.07 -14.47
C GLY A 345 -17.50 -9.93 -13.31
N THR A 346 -16.45 -10.74 -13.48
CA THR A 346 -15.84 -11.48 -12.38
C THR A 346 -14.74 -10.63 -11.69
N PHE A 347 -14.51 -10.86 -10.41
CA PHE A 347 -13.45 -10.18 -9.67
C PHE A 347 -12.06 -10.41 -10.29
N ARG A 348 -11.74 -11.67 -10.66
CA ARG A 348 -10.47 -12.00 -11.32
C ARG A 348 -10.26 -11.21 -12.61
N TYR A 349 -11.30 -11.04 -13.41
CA TYR A 349 -11.20 -10.23 -14.65
C TYR A 349 -10.82 -8.78 -14.33
N GLY A 350 -11.48 -8.17 -13.35
CA GLY A 350 -11.19 -6.81 -12.91
C GLY A 350 -9.76 -6.63 -12.36
N ILE A 351 -9.19 -7.70 -11.79
CA ILE A 351 -7.80 -7.69 -11.29
C ILE A 351 -6.77 -7.94 -12.39
N THR A 352 -7.04 -8.86 -13.34
CA THR A 352 -6.01 -9.40 -14.24
C THR A 352 -6.16 -8.99 -15.71
N GLN A 353 -7.30 -8.44 -16.10
CA GLN A 353 -7.60 -8.10 -17.50
C GLN A 353 -7.94 -6.61 -17.70
N VAL A 354 -8.34 -5.93 -16.65
CA VAL A 354 -8.50 -4.47 -16.65
C VAL A 354 -7.21 -3.86 -16.13
N HIS A 355 -6.66 -2.86 -16.82
CA HIS A 355 -5.39 -2.25 -16.49
C HIS A 355 -5.51 -0.75 -16.23
N GLY A 356 -4.52 -0.20 -15.56
CA GLY A 356 -4.46 1.20 -15.14
C GLY A 356 -5.24 1.48 -13.84
N PRO A 357 -5.26 2.75 -13.41
CA PRO A 357 -5.98 3.16 -12.20
C PRO A 357 -7.46 2.81 -12.29
N ARG A 358 -7.99 2.16 -11.23
CA ARG A 358 -9.40 1.74 -11.21
C ARG A 358 -9.94 1.52 -9.81
N THR A 359 -11.22 1.77 -9.66
CA THR A 359 -11.98 1.39 -8.46
C THR A 359 -12.87 0.18 -8.77
N ILE A 360 -12.73 -0.88 -8.00
CA ILE A 360 -13.53 -2.09 -8.11
C ILE A 360 -14.69 -2.00 -7.11
N VAL A 361 -15.90 -1.97 -7.63
CA VAL A 361 -17.17 -1.97 -6.88
C VAL A 361 -17.90 -3.30 -7.07
N PHE A 362 -18.79 -3.63 -6.14
CA PHE A 362 -19.50 -4.91 -6.14
C PHE A 362 -21.02 -4.69 -6.25
N ASP A 363 -21.59 -5.17 -7.34
CA ASP A 363 -23.05 -5.23 -7.55
C ASP A 363 -23.64 -6.55 -7.03
N VAL A 364 -22.78 -7.42 -6.54
CA VAL A 364 -23.14 -8.72 -5.94
C VAL A 364 -22.62 -8.84 -4.52
N ALA A 365 -23.36 -9.53 -3.69
CA ALA A 365 -22.91 -10.03 -2.38
C ALA A 365 -22.87 -11.55 -2.41
N GLY A 366 -22.07 -12.14 -1.55
CA GLY A 366 -21.96 -13.59 -1.44
C GLY A 366 -20.52 -14.07 -1.37
N VAL A 367 -20.28 -15.27 -1.87
CA VAL A 367 -18.99 -15.96 -1.73
C VAL A 367 -18.32 -16.18 -3.08
N ILE A 368 -17.22 -15.51 -3.32
CA ILE A 368 -16.33 -15.79 -4.47
C ILE A 368 -15.34 -16.88 -4.07
N THR A 369 -15.42 -18.04 -4.73
CA THR A 369 -14.48 -19.14 -4.51
C THR A 369 -13.32 -19.03 -5.51
N LEU A 370 -12.21 -18.45 -5.09
CA LEU A 370 -10.99 -18.35 -5.89
C LEU A 370 -10.43 -19.75 -6.19
N LYS A 371 -10.25 -20.08 -7.47
CA LYS A 371 -9.74 -21.36 -7.93
C LYS A 371 -8.22 -21.48 -7.86
N GLY A 372 -7.53 -20.40 -7.60
CA GLY A 372 -6.09 -20.32 -7.39
C GLY A 372 -5.68 -18.92 -6.96
N ARG A 373 -4.43 -18.79 -6.50
CA ARG A 373 -3.87 -17.50 -6.05
C ARG A 373 -4.20 -16.38 -7.05
N LEU A 374 -4.62 -15.28 -6.53
CA LEU A 374 -4.86 -14.05 -7.28
C LEU A 374 -3.93 -12.97 -6.75
N THR A 375 -3.23 -12.29 -7.64
CA THR A 375 -2.36 -11.16 -7.29
C THR A 375 -2.68 -10.01 -8.23
N CYS A 376 -2.90 -8.84 -7.66
CA CYS A 376 -3.00 -7.62 -8.43
C CYS A 376 -1.58 -7.15 -8.79
N SER A 377 -1.28 -6.92 -10.06
CA SER A 377 0.04 -6.47 -10.53
C SER A 377 0.07 -4.99 -10.89
N ASP A 378 -1.09 -4.35 -11.01
CA ASP A 378 -1.19 -2.95 -11.38
C ASP A 378 -1.22 -2.06 -10.14
N LYS A 379 -0.53 -0.94 -10.17
CA LYS A 379 -0.67 0.14 -9.18
C LYS A 379 -2.05 0.82 -9.29
N TYR A 380 -2.42 1.56 -8.26
CA TYR A 380 -3.60 2.46 -8.25
C TYR A 380 -4.93 1.71 -8.37
N VAL A 381 -5.12 0.71 -7.53
CA VAL A 381 -6.37 -0.04 -7.47
C VAL A 381 -7.06 0.16 -6.11
N THR A 382 -8.31 0.60 -6.12
CA THR A 382 -9.19 0.59 -4.95
C THR A 382 -10.12 -0.61 -5.02
N ILE A 383 -10.20 -1.40 -3.94
CA ILE A 383 -11.19 -2.47 -3.77
C ILE A 383 -12.17 -2.03 -2.69
N ALA A 384 -13.37 -1.67 -3.12
CA ALA A 384 -14.41 -1.06 -2.29
C ALA A 384 -15.47 -2.09 -1.88
N GLY A 385 -15.16 -2.98 -0.92
CA GLY A 385 -16.07 -4.03 -0.47
C GLY A 385 -17.36 -3.52 0.16
N GLN A 386 -17.37 -2.29 0.70
CA GLN A 386 -18.56 -1.64 1.27
C GLN A 386 -19.68 -1.37 0.25
N THR A 387 -19.37 -1.41 -1.07
CA THR A 387 -20.38 -1.24 -2.12
C THR A 387 -21.26 -2.46 -2.33
N ALA A 388 -20.81 -3.63 -1.88
CA ALA A 388 -21.57 -4.89 -2.04
C ALA A 388 -22.94 -4.82 -1.31
N PRO A 389 -24.00 -5.33 -1.92
CA PRO A 389 -25.30 -5.40 -1.25
C PRO A 389 -25.31 -6.40 -0.08
N GLY A 390 -26.42 -6.49 0.63
CA GLY A 390 -26.64 -7.48 1.67
C GLY A 390 -25.61 -7.42 2.79
N ARG A 391 -24.92 -8.53 3.07
CA ARG A 391 -23.86 -8.61 4.08
C ARG A 391 -22.46 -8.51 3.50
N GLY A 392 -22.32 -8.00 2.27
CA GLY A 392 -21.01 -7.77 1.66
C GLY A 392 -20.44 -8.99 0.94
N ILE A 393 -19.15 -8.91 0.62
CA ILE A 393 -18.44 -9.89 -0.20
C ILE A 393 -17.44 -10.69 0.64
N MET A 394 -17.33 -11.99 0.35
CA MET A 394 -16.38 -12.91 0.95
C MET A 394 -15.61 -13.66 -0.12
N PHE A 395 -14.30 -13.80 0.09
CA PHE A 395 -13.41 -14.64 -0.72
C PHE A 395 -13.03 -15.90 0.04
N ARG A 396 -12.91 -17.03 -0.66
CA ARG A 396 -12.36 -18.27 -0.11
C ARG A 396 -11.54 -19.03 -1.12
N GLY A 397 -10.85 -20.07 -0.68
CA GLY A 397 -10.25 -21.11 -1.55
C GLY A 397 -8.82 -20.83 -1.95
N ALA A 398 -8.39 -19.57 -2.13
CA ALA A 398 -7.01 -19.24 -2.45
C ALA A 398 -6.64 -17.82 -1.96
N PRO A 399 -5.34 -17.55 -1.76
CA PRO A 399 -4.85 -16.25 -1.33
C PRO A 399 -5.10 -15.13 -2.33
N PHE A 400 -5.21 -13.89 -1.81
CA PHE A 400 -5.24 -12.69 -2.61
C PHE A 400 -4.14 -11.71 -2.18
N GLY A 401 -3.30 -11.31 -3.12
CA GLY A 401 -2.22 -10.34 -2.96
C GLY A 401 -2.60 -8.97 -3.49
N MET A 402 -2.35 -7.96 -2.67
CA MET A 402 -2.58 -6.55 -2.94
C MET A 402 -1.41 -5.94 -3.72
N GLN A 403 -1.49 -4.64 -3.97
CA GLN A 403 -0.69 -3.86 -4.90
C GLN A 403 -0.20 -2.56 -4.30
N SER A 404 0.90 -2.02 -4.79
CA SER A 404 1.38 -0.68 -4.45
C SER A 404 0.36 0.40 -4.82
N ASP A 405 0.30 1.44 -4.03
CA ASP A 405 -0.73 2.46 -4.12
C ASP A 405 -2.16 1.89 -4.11
N GLY A 406 -2.33 0.76 -3.41
CA GLY A 406 -3.59 0.06 -3.30
C GLY A 406 -4.38 0.44 -2.06
N ILE A 407 -5.70 0.57 -2.23
CA ILE A 407 -6.65 0.77 -1.13
C ILE A 407 -7.60 -0.43 -1.11
N THR A 408 -7.69 -1.14 0.02
CA THR A 408 -8.63 -2.27 0.16
C THR A 408 -9.42 -2.12 1.44
N ARG A 409 -10.75 -2.08 1.29
CA ARG A 409 -11.65 -1.86 2.42
C ARG A 409 -12.83 -2.83 2.40
N PHE A 410 -13.25 -3.26 3.58
CA PHE A 410 -14.50 -4.01 3.83
C PHE A 410 -14.67 -5.29 3.01
N ILE A 411 -13.61 -6.10 2.91
CA ILE A 411 -13.69 -7.45 2.34
C ILE A 411 -13.44 -8.51 3.40
N ARG A 412 -14.00 -9.71 3.18
CA ARG A 412 -13.72 -10.90 3.99
C ARG A 412 -12.88 -11.89 3.20
N MET A 413 -11.85 -12.43 3.84
CA MET A 413 -11.09 -13.58 3.35
C MET A 413 -11.21 -14.72 4.36
N ARG A 414 -11.89 -15.80 3.97
CA ARG A 414 -11.98 -17.04 4.76
C ARG A 414 -11.48 -18.20 3.92
N LEU A 415 -10.19 -18.53 4.05
CA LEU A 415 -9.52 -19.45 3.13
C LEU A 415 -10.16 -20.85 3.16
N GLY A 416 -10.29 -21.44 4.34
CA GLY A 416 -10.83 -22.79 4.54
C GLY A 416 -9.78 -23.89 4.44
N TYR A 417 -10.14 -25.08 4.93
CA TYR A 417 -9.28 -26.25 4.92
C TYR A 417 -9.27 -26.97 3.57
N HIS A 418 -8.10 -27.26 3.03
CA HIS A 418 -7.90 -27.83 1.69
C HIS A 418 -7.49 -29.31 1.66
N ASN A 419 -7.64 -30.04 2.75
CA ASN A 419 -7.40 -31.48 2.81
C ASN A 419 -5.98 -31.92 2.40
N GLY A 420 -4.97 -31.09 2.66
CA GLY A 420 -3.57 -31.37 2.36
C GLY A 420 -3.17 -31.16 0.89
N ASN A 421 -4.08 -30.77 0.01
CA ASN A 421 -3.82 -30.52 -1.42
C ASN A 421 -3.62 -29.01 -1.66
N VAL A 422 -2.67 -28.43 -0.97
CA VAL A 422 -2.46 -26.98 -1.01
C VAL A 422 -1.11 -26.62 -1.59
N ASP A 423 -1.06 -25.57 -2.38
CA ASP A 423 0.18 -24.91 -2.73
C ASP A 423 0.85 -24.36 -1.47
N LYS A 424 2.17 -24.27 -1.49
CA LYS A 424 2.94 -23.70 -0.39
C LYS A 424 2.56 -22.24 -0.17
N GLY A 425 2.50 -21.84 1.12
CA GLY A 425 2.28 -20.45 1.48
C GLY A 425 0.85 -19.97 1.18
N LEU A 426 -0.14 -20.65 1.72
CA LEU A 426 -1.53 -20.23 1.65
C LEU A 426 -1.86 -19.25 2.77
N ASP A 427 -1.32 -18.04 2.65
CA ASP A 427 -1.75 -16.88 3.44
C ASP A 427 -3.17 -16.46 3.05
N GLY A 428 -3.78 -15.57 3.81
CA GLY A 428 -5.09 -15.02 3.45
C GLY A 428 -4.97 -13.84 2.50
N LEU A 429 -4.78 -12.66 3.06
CA LEU A 429 -4.52 -11.43 2.33
C LEU A 429 -3.09 -10.98 2.52
N GLY A 430 -2.54 -10.20 1.59
CA GLY A 430 -1.17 -9.73 1.72
C GLY A 430 -0.87 -8.44 0.98
N MET A 431 0.10 -7.71 1.52
CA MET A 431 0.70 -6.52 0.93
C MET A 431 2.21 -6.70 0.72
N ALA A 432 2.68 -7.94 0.52
CA ALA A 432 4.11 -8.24 0.39
C ALA A 432 4.73 -7.51 -0.81
N GLY A 433 5.82 -6.77 -0.57
CA GLY A 433 6.52 -5.99 -1.59
C GLY A 433 5.83 -4.70 -2.00
N ASN A 434 4.71 -4.33 -1.39
CA ASN A 434 3.98 -3.12 -1.76
C ASN A 434 4.61 -1.87 -1.16
N ASP A 435 4.38 -0.76 -1.84
CA ASP A 435 4.71 0.59 -1.42
C ASP A 435 3.44 1.45 -1.45
N HIS A 436 3.22 2.29 -0.43
CA HIS A 436 2.04 3.14 -0.29
C HIS A 436 0.73 2.35 -0.46
N ALA A 437 0.45 1.43 0.46
CA ALA A 437 -0.80 0.67 0.43
C ALA A 437 -1.50 0.66 1.79
N ILE A 438 -2.83 0.61 1.78
CA ILE A 438 -3.64 0.57 2.99
C ILE A 438 -4.73 -0.49 2.89
N MET A 439 -4.84 -1.28 3.96
CA MET A 439 -5.95 -2.21 4.18
C MET A 439 -6.71 -1.78 5.43
N ASP A 440 -8.01 -1.63 5.30
CA ASP A 440 -8.87 -1.09 6.35
C ASP A 440 -10.17 -1.89 6.49
N HIS A 441 -10.59 -2.15 7.73
CA HIS A 441 -11.85 -2.86 8.04
C HIS A 441 -12.05 -4.16 7.25
N CYS A 442 -11.01 -4.96 7.13
CA CYS A 442 -11.11 -6.29 6.54
C CYS A 442 -11.24 -7.37 7.61
N SER A 443 -11.73 -8.56 7.23
CA SER A 443 -11.77 -9.73 8.10
C SER A 443 -11.06 -10.91 7.44
N ILE A 444 -10.10 -11.50 8.15
CA ILE A 444 -9.28 -12.60 7.65
C ILE A 444 -9.36 -13.77 8.64
N SER A 445 -9.73 -14.96 8.15
CA SER A 445 -9.80 -16.13 9.02
C SER A 445 -9.69 -17.45 8.26
N TRP A 446 -9.51 -18.54 9.04
CA TRP A 446 -9.46 -19.91 8.55
C TRP A 446 -8.34 -20.16 7.55
N THR A 447 -7.24 -19.43 7.68
CA THR A 447 -6.04 -19.62 6.88
C THR A 447 -5.21 -20.81 7.35
N ILE A 448 -4.36 -21.36 6.50
CA ILE A 448 -3.57 -22.54 6.80
C ILE A 448 -2.12 -22.18 7.16
N ASP A 449 -1.69 -21.01 6.74
CA ASP A 449 -0.47 -20.34 7.15
C ASP A 449 -0.85 -18.97 7.74
N GLU A 450 -0.18 -17.88 7.40
CA GLU A 450 -0.53 -16.58 7.95
C GLU A 450 -1.87 -16.04 7.43
N GLY A 451 -2.66 -15.43 8.31
CA GLY A 451 -3.81 -14.64 7.88
C GLY A 451 -3.39 -13.48 6.99
N PHE A 452 -2.34 -12.78 7.40
CA PHE A 452 -1.81 -11.61 6.70
C PHE A 452 -0.29 -11.68 6.53
N SER A 453 0.21 -11.18 5.39
CA SER A 453 1.65 -11.09 5.12
C SER A 453 2.02 -9.76 4.44
N SER A 454 3.08 -9.08 4.93
CA SER A 454 3.58 -7.82 4.37
C SER A 454 5.09 -7.78 4.21
N ARG A 455 5.73 -8.91 4.00
CA ARG A 455 7.20 -8.98 3.84
C ARG A 455 7.68 -8.03 2.73
N ASN A 456 8.76 -7.28 2.98
CA ASN A 456 9.37 -6.30 2.06
C ASN A 456 8.43 -5.16 1.63
N ALA A 457 7.36 -4.91 2.38
CA ALA A 457 6.50 -3.76 2.13
C ALA A 457 7.01 -2.52 2.86
N LYS A 458 6.69 -1.34 2.34
CA LYS A 458 7.02 -0.04 2.94
C LYS A 458 5.86 0.95 2.74
N ASN A 459 5.80 1.97 3.60
CA ASN A 459 4.72 2.97 3.56
C ASN A 459 3.33 2.31 3.54
N ILE A 460 3.14 1.27 4.34
CA ILE A 460 1.86 0.56 4.40
C ILE A 460 1.16 0.74 5.74
N THR A 461 -0.15 0.58 5.70
CA THR A 461 -0.98 0.51 6.92
C THR A 461 -1.95 -0.68 6.84
N LEU A 462 -2.01 -1.44 7.93
CA LEU A 462 -3.09 -2.36 8.23
C LEU A 462 -3.83 -1.84 9.45
N GLN A 463 -5.05 -1.35 9.26
CA GLN A 463 -5.85 -0.79 10.35
C GLN A 463 -7.21 -1.46 10.46
N ARG A 464 -7.77 -1.50 11.69
CA ARG A 464 -9.14 -1.95 12.02
C ARG A 464 -9.52 -3.29 11.38
N THR A 465 -8.54 -4.17 11.18
CA THR A 465 -8.72 -5.47 10.53
C THR A 465 -8.79 -6.58 11.59
N LEU A 466 -9.75 -7.49 11.40
CA LEU A 466 -9.89 -8.69 12.21
C LEU A 466 -9.09 -9.85 11.60
N ILE A 467 -8.16 -10.43 12.36
CA ILE A 467 -7.42 -11.64 11.96
C ILE A 467 -7.69 -12.72 13.00
N SER A 468 -8.42 -13.77 12.61
CA SER A 468 -8.92 -14.73 13.61
C SER A 468 -8.94 -16.17 13.13
N GLU A 469 -8.84 -17.07 14.10
CA GLU A 469 -9.03 -18.53 13.89
C GLU A 469 -8.26 -19.07 12.68
N ALA A 470 -6.99 -18.70 12.52
CA ALA A 470 -6.10 -19.42 11.61
C ALA A 470 -6.06 -20.89 12.02
N LEU A 471 -6.25 -21.80 11.06
CA LEU A 471 -6.46 -23.25 11.31
C LEU A 471 -5.20 -23.89 11.90
N ASN A 472 -5.26 -24.37 13.12
CA ASN A 472 -4.12 -24.72 13.92
C ASN A 472 -3.41 -26.00 13.44
N ILE A 473 -4.14 -27.13 13.34
CA ILE A 473 -3.59 -28.38 12.80
C ILE A 473 -4.26 -28.66 11.45
N ALA A 474 -3.86 -27.92 10.44
CA ALA A 474 -4.44 -27.95 9.10
C ALA A 474 -3.65 -28.77 8.08
N ASP A 475 -2.69 -29.60 8.54
CA ASP A 475 -1.86 -30.43 7.68
C ASP A 475 -1.09 -29.64 6.62
N HIS A 476 -0.47 -28.53 7.02
CA HIS A 476 0.32 -27.68 6.16
C HIS A 476 1.43 -28.46 5.44
N PRO A 477 1.56 -28.37 4.10
CA PRO A 477 2.37 -29.28 3.30
C PRO A 477 3.88 -29.22 3.57
N ASN A 478 4.37 -28.13 4.18
CA ASN A 478 5.80 -27.97 4.50
C ASN A 478 6.18 -28.57 5.85
N TYR A 479 5.24 -29.06 6.61
CA TYR A 479 5.47 -29.54 7.97
C TYR A 479 4.94 -30.96 8.16
N GLU A 480 5.43 -31.60 9.18
CA GLU A 480 4.94 -32.95 9.57
C GLU A 480 3.46 -32.92 9.96
N SER A 481 2.75 -33.99 9.70
CA SER A 481 1.33 -34.10 10.05
C SER A 481 1.11 -33.90 11.56
N GLY A 482 0.11 -33.11 11.90
CA GLY A 482 -0.22 -32.78 13.28
C GLY A 482 0.57 -31.59 13.85
N LYS A 483 1.42 -30.93 13.06
CA LYS A 483 2.13 -29.71 13.47
C LYS A 483 1.13 -28.56 13.61
N ALA A 484 1.16 -27.90 14.75
CA ALA A 484 0.41 -26.67 14.97
C ALA A 484 0.99 -25.53 14.11
N HIS A 485 0.15 -24.86 13.30
CA HIS A 485 0.59 -23.82 12.37
C HIS A 485 -0.50 -22.77 12.08
N GLY A 486 -1.40 -22.51 13.01
CA GLY A 486 -2.44 -21.47 12.88
C GLY A 486 -1.88 -20.09 13.21
N PHE A 487 -1.37 -19.34 12.24
CA PHE A 487 -0.66 -18.10 12.47
C PHE A 487 -1.43 -16.87 11.99
N ALA A 488 -1.39 -15.79 12.81
CA ALA A 488 -2.10 -14.56 12.49
C ALA A 488 -1.42 -13.77 11.36
N ALA A 489 -0.16 -13.36 11.56
CA ALA A 489 0.48 -12.47 10.60
C ALA A 489 2.00 -12.57 10.61
N THR A 490 2.61 -12.49 9.43
CA THR A 490 4.03 -12.17 9.27
C THR A 490 4.16 -10.79 8.66
N ILE A 491 4.75 -9.87 9.43
CA ILE A 491 5.00 -8.50 9.04
C ILE A 491 6.50 -8.28 8.83
N GLY A 492 6.85 -7.50 7.84
CA GLY A 492 8.25 -7.26 7.51
C GLY A 492 8.38 -6.19 6.46
N GLY A 493 9.58 -5.67 6.31
CA GLY A 493 9.88 -4.58 5.42
C GLY A 493 10.03 -3.26 6.17
N GLY A 494 9.94 -2.18 5.44
CA GLY A 494 10.38 -0.87 5.87
C GLY A 494 11.87 -0.72 5.60
N GLU A 495 12.27 0.37 5.00
CA GLU A 495 13.67 0.63 4.66
C GLU A 495 14.27 1.68 5.57
N LEU A 496 15.58 1.70 5.63
CA LEU A 496 16.35 2.82 6.16
C LEU A 496 15.93 4.11 5.43
N GLY A 497 15.78 5.19 6.17
CA GLY A 497 15.45 6.49 5.59
C GLY A 497 14.05 7.04 5.95
N GLY A 498 13.41 6.51 6.99
CA GLY A 498 12.14 7.04 7.52
C GLY A 498 10.88 6.46 6.89
N LEU A 499 11.02 5.43 6.09
CA LEU A 499 9.91 4.65 5.54
C LEU A 499 9.50 3.59 6.57
N GLY A 500 8.20 3.34 6.75
CA GLY A 500 7.74 2.45 7.79
C GLY A 500 6.47 1.69 7.43
N SER A 501 6.01 0.89 8.38
CA SER A 501 4.76 0.14 8.28
C SER A 501 3.97 0.30 9.57
N SER A 502 2.69 0.59 9.48
CA SER A 502 1.80 0.75 10.63
C SER A 502 0.79 -0.39 10.72
N PHE A 503 0.65 -0.93 11.94
CA PHE A 503 -0.30 -2.00 12.26
C PHE A 503 -1.05 -1.57 13.51
N HIS A 504 -2.30 -1.09 13.37
CA HIS A 504 -3.00 -0.51 14.50
C HIS A 504 -4.51 -0.77 14.50
N HIS A 505 -5.08 -0.73 15.71
CA HIS A 505 -6.51 -0.96 15.95
C HIS A 505 -7.01 -2.28 15.36
N ASN A 506 -6.16 -3.29 15.20
CA ASN A 506 -6.53 -4.60 14.72
C ASN A 506 -6.92 -5.53 15.87
N LEU A 507 -7.80 -6.50 15.60
CA LEU A 507 -8.12 -7.59 16.51
C LEU A 507 -7.51 -8.90 16.00
N LEU A 508 -6.60 -9.50 16.80
CA LEU A 508 -6.01 -10.81 16.54
C LEU A 508 -6.57 -11.80 17.56
N ALA A 509 -7.50 -12.66 17.14
CA ALA A 509 -8.22 -13.52 18.05
C ALA A 509 -8.09 -15.00 17.68
N HIS A 510 -7.80 -15.85 18.70
CA HIS A 510 -7.80 -17.31 18.54
C HIS A 510 -6.78 -17.84 17.52
N ASN A 511 -5.58 -17.28 17.46
CA ASN A 511 -4.49 -17.78 16.61
C ASN A 511 -3.43 -18.48 17.48
N GLU A 512 -2.85 -19.58 17.02
CA GLU A 512 -1.80 -20.31 17.73
C GLU A 512 -0.56 -19.45 17.94
N GLY A 513 -0.20 -18.62 16.96
CA GLY A 513 0.98 -17.79 17.07
C GLY A 513 1.06 -16.67 16.05
N ARG A 514 2.23 -16.02 16.01
CA ARG A 514 2.50 -14.88 15.12
C ARG A 514 1.48 -13.75 15.24
N ASN A 515 1.17 -13.38 16.45
CA ASN A 515 0.27 -12.26 16.75
C ASN A 515 1.04 -10.95 17.08
N TRP A 516 1.93 -10.56 16.39
CA TRP A 516 2.60 -10.50 15.10
C TRP A 516 3.89 -11.36 15.04
N SER A 517 4.37 -11.76 13.85
CA SER A 517 5.72 -12.23 13.60
C SER A 517 6.48 -11.18 12.81
N ILE A 518 7.48 -10.58 13.46
CA ILE A 518 8.21 -9.45 12.90
C ILE A 518 9.41 -9.99 12.14
N SER A 519 9.48 -9.65 10.85
CA SER A 519 10.59 -10.00 9.98
C SER A 519 11.22 -8.69 9.49
N GLY A 520 12.23 -8.21 10.20
CA GLY A 520 13.07 -7.13 9.72
C GLY A 520 13.86 -7.60 8.51
N GLY A 521 15.05 -7.97 8.71
CA GLY A 521 15.96 -8.41 7.66
C GLY A 521 17.22 -7.57 7.65
N LEU A 522 17.99 -7.74 6.59
CA LEU A 522 19.18 -6.95 6.36
C LEU A 522 19.01 -6.15 5.08
N ASP A 523 19.43 -4.91 5.13
CA ASP A 523 19.55 -4.11 3.93
C ASP A 523 20.69 -4.61 3.02
N GLY A 524 20.82 -3.96 1.89
CA GLY A 524 21.86 -4.29 0.94
C GLY A 524 23.28 -4.11 1.44
N ALA A 525 23.55 -3.35 2.49
CA ALA A 525 24.86 -3.20 3.11
C ALA A 525 25.12 -4.20 4.25
N GLY A 526 24.10 -5.02 4.59
CA GLY A 526 24.15 -5.97 5.69
C GLY A 526 23.85 -5.33 7.05
N ALA A 527 23.22 -4.16 7.09
CA ALA A 527 22.70 -3.57 8.31
C ALA A 527 21.27 -4.06 8.57
N TYR A 528 20.87 -4.13 9.85
CA TYR A 528 19.49 -4.45 10.22
C TYR A 528 18.53 -3.42 9.65
N ASP A 529 17.41 -3.88 9.15
CA ASP A 529 16.37 -3.10 8.49
C ASP A 529 15.01 -3.27 9.18
N GLY A 530 14.02 -2.46 8.76
CA GLY A 530 12.64 -2.51 9.22
C GLY A 530 12.28 -1.47 10.27
N HIS A 531 11.25 -0.66 9.95
CA HIS A 531 10.59 0.27 10.85
C HIS A 531 9.13 -0.17 10.99
N HIS A 532 8.77 -0.70 12.18
CA HIS A 532 7.43 -1.23 12.43
C HIS A 532 6.74 -0.51 13.57
N ASP A 533 5.59 0.07 13.28
CA ASP A 533 4.75 0.80 14.23
C ASP A 533 3.52 -0.04 14.58
N MET A 534 3.53 -0.68 15.76
CA MET A 534 2.49 -1.59 16.23
C MET A 534 1.82 -1.01 17.48
N PHE A 535 0.69 -0.38 17.33
CA PHE A 535 0.01 0.27 18.45
C PHE A 535 -1.50 0.00 18.46
N ASN A 536 -2.10 0.06 19.64
CA ASN A 536 -3.55 -0.07 19.85
C ASN A 536 -4.16 -1.35 19.27
N ASN A 537 -3.39 -2.43 19.10
CA ASN A 537 -3.94 -3.71 18.69
C ASN A 537 -4.47 -4.48 19.90
N VAL A 538 -5.50 -5.27 19.66
CA VAL A 538 -6.08 -6.20 20.65
C VAL A 538 -5.72 -7.61 20.23
N CYS A 539 -5.15 -8.39 21.18
CA CYS A 539 -4.87 -9.81 20.98
C CYS A 539 -5.58 -10.65 22.03
N TYR A 540 -6.29 -11.69 21.60
CA TYR A 540 -7.02 -12.56 22.49
C TYR A 540 -6.75 -14.04 22.23
N ASN A 541 -6.58 -14.81 23.31
CA ASN A 541 -6.47 -16.28 23.31
C ASN A 541 -5.45 -16.83 22.30
N TRP A 542 -4.25 -16.25 22.28
CA TRP A 542 -3.13 -16.80 21.49
C TRP A 542 -2.62 -18.10 22.11
N GLY A 543 -1.96 -18.95 21.32
CA GLY A 543 -1.41 -20.22 21.76
C GLY A 543 0.01 -20.09 22.34
N GLY A 544 0.98 -20.64 21.63
CA GLY A 544 2.39 -20.72 22.03
C GLY A 544 3.24 -19.52 21.69
N ARG A 545 2.77 -18.61 20.83
CA ARG A 545 3.51 -17.42 20.40
C ARG A 545 2.58 -16.21 20.41
N ALA A 546 3.01 -15.14 21.06
CA ALA A 546 2.38 -13.82 20.96
C ALA A 546 3.03 -13.01 19.84
N THR A 547 3.61 -11.85 20.12
CA THR A 547 4.42 -11.10 19.16
C THR A 547 5.89 -11.51 19.32
N ASP A 548 6.56 -11.80 18.20
CA ASP A 548 7.98 -12.16 18.19
C ASP A 548 8.68 -11.74 16.89
N GLY A 549 10.00 -11.73 16.93
CA GLY A 549 10.86 -11.41 15.78
C GLY A 549 11.86 -10.30 16.06
N GLY A 550 12.63 -9.93 15.04
CA GLY A 550 13.66 -8.90 15.09
C GLY A 550 13.42 -7.85 14.00
N THR A 551 13.71 -6.59 14.31
CA THR A 551 13.68 -5.47 13.37
C THR A 551 14.71 -4.43 13.79
N HIS A 552 15.13 -3.55 12.91
CA HIS A 552 16.02 -2.45 13.28
C HIS A 552 15.38 -1.59 14.37
N GLU A 553 14.21 -1.03 14.12
CA GLU A 553 13.45 -0.22 15.07
C GLU A 553 11.97 -0.61 15.03
N GLY A 554 11.45 -1.05 16.16
CA GLY A 554 10.05 -1.38 16.35
C GLY A 554 9.42 -0.49 17.43
N GLN A 555 8.20 -0.06 17.21
CA GLN A 555 7.37 0.56 18.25
C GLN A 555 6.25 -0.40 18.62
N PHE A 556 6.12 -0.71 19.89
CA PHE A 556 5.10 -1.59 20.44
C PHE A 556 4.39 -0.85 21.57
N VAL A 557 3.27 -0.19 21.26
CA VAL A 557 2.71 0.86 22.11
C VAL A 557 1.22 0.63 22.35
N ALA A 558 0.83 0.69 23.62
CA ALA A 558 -0.56 0.68 24.05
C ALA A 558 -1.41 -0.45 23.42
N ASN A 559 -0.81 -1.63 23.20
CA ASN A 559 -1.51 -2.84 22.78
C ASN A 559 -2.17 -3.55 23.97
N TYR A 560 -3.31 -4.19 23.77
CA TYR A 560 -4.05 -4.92 24.79
C TYR A 560 -4.08 -6.42 24.49
N TYR A 561 -3.45 -7.20 25.34
CA TYR A 561 -3.35 -8.66 25.23
C TYR A 561 -4.16 -9.35 26.32
N LYS A 562 -5.25 -10.00 25.94
CA LYS A 562 -6.13 -10.70 26.86
C LYS A 562 -5.87 -12.21 26.83
N VAL A 563 -5.37 -12.75 27.93
CA VAL A 563 -5.08 -14.17 28.07
C VAL A 563 -6.36 -14.99 27.97
N GLY A 564 -6.36 -16.01 27.13
CA GLY A 564 -7.47 -16.93 26.95
C GLY A 564 -7.13 -18.36 27.41
N PRO A 565 -8.06 -19.29 27.32
CA PRO A 565 -7.90 -20.65 27.86
C PRO A 565 -6.84 -21.50 27.14
N SER A 566 -6.39 -21.12 25.95
CA SER A 566 -5.34 -21.80 25.18
C SER A 566 -4.00 -21.07 25.23
N THR A 567 -3.91 -19.93 25.88
CA THR A 567 -2.69 -19.13 25.98
C THR A 567 -1.65 -19.84 26.86
N THR A 568 -0.46 -20.05 26.33
CA THR A 568 0.67 -20.68 27.05
C THR A 568 1.89 -19.78 27.16
N GLN A 569 2.09 -18.84 26.22
CA GLN A 569 3.17 -17.85 26.28
C GLN A 569 2.66 -16.55 26.92
N MET A 570 3.30 -16.10 27.99
CA MET A 570 2.86 -14.91 28.75
C MET A 570 3.57 -13.62 28.34
N ALA A 571 4.75 -13.69 27.73
CA ALA A 571 5.38 -12.50 27.18
C ALA A 571 4.58 -12.01 25.96
N LEU A 572 4.31 -10.70 25.92
CA LEU A 572 3.61 -10.05 24.81
C LEU A 572 4.52 -9.86 23.61
N LEU A 573 5.77 -9.46 23.88
CA LEU A 573 6.80 -9.28 22.88
C LEU A 573 8.05 -10.09 23.26
N ASN A 574 8.51 -10.93 22.33
CA ASN A 574 9.79 -11.60 22.39
C ASN A 574 10.68 -11.12 21.24
N ALA A 575 11.54 -10.15 21.49
CA ALA A 575 12.48 -9.66 20.51
C ALA A 575 13.51 -10.76 20.18
N GLN A 576 13.53 -11.24 18.94
CA GLN A 576 14.46 -12.27 18.48
C GLN A 576 15.60 -11.60 17.70
N LEU A 577 16.77 -11.54 18.32
CA LEU A 577 17.92 -10.83 17.76
C LEU A 577 18.81 -11.83 17.05
N GLU A 578 18.95 -11.70 15.73
CA GLU A 578 19.57 -12.72 14.89
C GLU A 578 21.11 -12.74 15.00
N GLY A 579 21.73 -11.62 15.26
CA GLY A 579 23.18 -11.49 15.40
C GLY A 579 23.97 -11.63 14.10
N THR A 580 23.33 -11.42 12.96
CA THR A 580 23.92 -11.61 11.63
C THR A 580 24.23 -10.31 10.89
N GLY A 581 23.62 -9.20 11.29
CA GLY A 581 23.75 -7.89 10.68
C GLY A 581 24.62 -6.92 11.48
N SER A 582 24.82 -5.73 10.94
CA SER A 582 25.40 -4.57 11.62
C SER A 582 24.28 -3.63 12.10
N GLY A 583 24.61 -2.73 13.05
CA GLY A 583 23.62 -1.83 13.65
C GLY A 583 22.86 -2.43 14.82
N THR A 584 21.74 -1.84 15.15
CA THR A 584 20.93 -2.20 16.31
C THR A 584 19.62 -2.89 15.94
N GLN A 585 19.09 -3.69 16.86
CA GLN A 585 17.70 -4.18 16.83
C GLN A 585 17.07 -3.80 18.16
N ALA A 586 16.09 -2.91 18.14
CA ALA A 586 15.53 -2.34 19.34
C ALA A 586 14.02 -2.07 19.21
N TYR A 587 13.36 -1.98 20.37
CA TYR A 587 11.93 -1.72 20.46
C TYR A 587 11.65 -0.60 21.46
N TYR A 588 10.92 0.42 21.02
CA TYR A 588 10.22 1.32 21.94
C TYR A 588 8.98 0.61 22.47
N VAL A 589 8.85 0.49 23.80
CA VAL A 589 7.73 -0.18 24.45
C VAL A 589 7.09 0.73 25.48
N SER A 590 5.78 0.93 25.38
CA SER A 590 5.06 1.83 26.30
C SER A 590 3.56 1.51 26.35
N GLY A 591 2.99 1.44 27.53
CA GLY A 591 1.55 1.39 27.77
C GLY A 591 0.88 0.06 27.43
N ASN A 592 1.62 -1.01 27.15
CA ASN A 592 1.04 -2.30 26.76
C ASN A 592 0.51 -3.07 27.98
N ILE A 593 -0.66 -3.64 27.86
CA ILE A 593 -1.35 -4.36 28.94
C ILE A 593 -1.53 -5.82 28.59
N ARG A 594 -1.19 -6.71 29.57
CA ARG A 594 -1.65 -8.08 29.61
C ARG A 594 -2.74 -8.25 30.68
N GLU A 595 -3.95 -8.62 30.24
CA GLU A 595 -5.02 -9.06 31.13
C GLU A 595 -4.94 -10.58 31.32
N ASN A 596 -4.74 -11.04 32.58
CA ASN A 596 -4.68 -12.45 32.91
C ASN A 596 -6.08 -13.07 33.02
N LEU A 597 -6.18 -14.42 33.00
CA LEU A 597 -7.45 -15.15 33.14
C LEU A 597 -8.28 -14.76 34.38
N ASN A 598 -7.66 -14.31 35.45
CA ASN A 598 -8.34 -13.86 36.67
C ASN A 598 -8.72 -12.36 36.62
N GLY A 599 -8.54 -11.69 35.49
CA GLY A 599 -8.82 -10.27 35.34
C GLY A 599 -7.75 -9.31 35.84
N SER A 600 -6.68 -9.82 36.46
CA SER A 600 -5.57 -8.96 36.87
C SER A 600 -4.77 -8.48 35.67
N LYS A 601 -4.26 -7.25 35.70
CA LYS A 601 -3.52 -6.63 34.62
C LYS A 601 -2.05 -6.48 34.97
N THR A 602 -1.17 -6.74 34.01
CA THR A 602 0.26 -6.47 34.06
C THR A 602 0.60 -5.52 32.95
N GLN A 603 1.27 -4.40 33.26
CA GLN A 603 1.65 -3.37 32.30
C GLN A 603 3.18 -3.22 32.30
N ASP A 604 3.77 -3.15 31.11
CA ASP A 604 5.17 -2.79 30.85
C ASP A 604 6.22 -3.44 31.77
N ALA A 605 6.04 -4.69 32.09
CA ALA A 605 6.93 -5.41 33.01
C ALA A 605 8.09 -6.09 32.26
N LEU A 606 9.28 -5.50 32.33
CA LEU A 606 10.51 -6.11 31.78
C LEU A 606 10.75 -7.50 32.35
N ASN A 607 11.17 -8.44 31.51
CA ASN A 607 11.36 -9.87 31.80
C ASN A 607 10.08 -10.67 32.12
N ASP A 608 8.93 -10.04 32.06
CA ASP A 608 7.60 -10.67 32.10
C ASP A 608 6.82 -10.43 30.80
N THR A 609 6.33 -9.19 30.54
CA THR A 609 5.63 -8.85 29.32
C THR A 609 6.58 -8.72 28.12
N TYR A 610 7.84 -8.37 28.35
CA TYR A 610 8.85 -8.23 27.30
C TYR A 610 10.06 -9.13 27.59
N LYS A 611 10.51 -9.82 26.54
CA LYS A 611 11.71 -10.67 26.56
C LYS A 611 12.50 -10.47 25.28
N TYR A 612 13.77 -10.85 25.33
CA TYR A 612 14.56 -10.99 24.10
C TYR A 612 15.36 -12.30 24.12
N THR A 613 15.69 -12.78 22.94
CA THR A 613 16.55 -13.93 22.70
C THR A 613 17.68 -13.56 21.75
N LEU A 614 18.86 -14.08 22.01
CA LEU A 614 20.06 -13.87 21.20
C LEU A 614 20.39 -15.13 20.42
N SER A 615 20.69 -14.99 19.14
CA SER A 615 21.22 -16.05 18.30
C SER A 615 22.73 -15.89 18.11
N GLY A 616 23.46 -16.99 17.88
CA GLY A 616 24.85 -16.98 17.43
C GLY A 616 25.90 -16.46 18.42
N GLY A 617 25.63 -16.38 19.73
CA GLY A 617 26.61 -15.93 20.74
C GLY A 617 26.92 -14.42 20.66
N GLN A 618 26.06 -13.64 20.11
CA GLN A 618 26.15 -12.18 20.00
C GLN A 618 26.30 -11.53 21.39
N LYS A 619 27.08 -10.48 21.46
CA LYS A 619 27.14 -9.57 22.62
C LYS A 619 26.40 -8.30 22.25
N LEU A 620 25.48 -7.89 23.10
CA LEU A 620 24.79 -6.62 22.94
C LEU A 620 25.61 -5.49 23.57
N ASP A 621 25.77 -4.42 22.82
CA ASP A 621 26.31 -3.13 23.27
C ASP A 621 25.23 -2.02 23.24
N TRP A 622 23.98 -2.40 23.05
CA TRP A 622 22.82 -1.51 23.06
C TRP A 622 21.70 -2.01 23.96
N THR A 623 20.77 -1.13 24.31
CA THR A 623 19.55 -1.46 25.06
C THR A 623 18.47 -1.91 24.08
N VAL A 624 17.89 -3.10 24.27
CA VAL A 624 16.86 -3.66 23.38
C VAL A 624 15.52 -2.94 23.54
N PHE A 625 15.10 -2.67 24.76
CA PHE A 625 13.84 -2.00 25.05
C PHE A 625 14.09 -0.55 25.43
N GLN A 626 13.61 0.38 24.59
CA GLN A 626 13.81 1.81 24.71
C GLN A 626 12.60 2.49 25.37
N SER A 627 12.84 3.65 26.00
CA SER A 627 11.79 4.47 26.63
C SER A 627 11.30 5.64 25.76
N GLU A 628 11.98 5.90 24.65
CA GLU A 628 11.65 6.99 23.72
C GLU A 628 11.31 6.42 22.35
N PRO A 629 10.35 7.02 21.64
CA PRO A 629 10.00 6.59 20.29
C PRO A 629 11.12 6.88 19.30
N PHE A 630 11.26 6.02 18.28
CA PHE A 630 12.24 6.18 17.21
C PHE A 630 11.74 7.12 16.11
N PHE A 631 10.43 7.08 15.83
CA PHE A 631 9.82 7.80 14.69
C PHE A 631 8.36 8.16 15.03
N PRO A 632 7.75 9.10 14.28
CA PRO A 632 6.35 9.46 14.48
C PRO A 632 5.39 8.37 13.97
N SER A 633 4.29 8.13 14.66
CA SER A 633 3.27 7.13 14.29
C SER A 633 2.28 7.60 13.23
N TYR A 634 2.15 8.89 13.00
CA TYR A 634 1.16 9.49 12.07
C TYR A 634 -0.29 9.04 12.31
N ALA A 635 -0.62 8.81 13.56
CA ALA A 635 -1.94 8.41 14.02
C ALA A 635 -2.14 8.84 15.47
N THR A 636 -3.40 8.84 15.92
CA THR A 636 -3.73 9.06 17.32
C THR A 636 -3.57 7.75 18.10
N ILE A 637 -2.73 7.75 19.13
CA ILE A 637 -2.52 6.58 20.01
C ILE A 637 -3.41 6.73 21.23
N GLU A 638 -4.33 5.79 21.43
CA GLU A 638 -5.16 5.64 22.62
C GLU A 638 -4.41 4.92 23.75
N THR A 639 -4.90 4.96 24.99
CA THR A 639 -4.45 4.01 26.00
C THR A 639 -4.87 2.59 25.62
N ALA A 640 -4.15 1.56 26.11
CA ALA A 640 -4.49 0.18 25.77
C ALA A 640 -5.93 -0.20 26.18
N GLU A 641 -6.45 0.38 27.28
CA GLU A 641 -7.82 0.13 27.73
C GLU A 641 -8.85 0.81 26.84
N GLN A 642 -8.57 2.03 26.34
CA GLN A 642 -9.40 2.67 25.33
C GLN A 642 -9.37 1.88 24.04
N ALA A 643 -8.17 1.47 23.57
CA ALA A 643 -7.99 0.66 22.37
C ALA A 643 -8.78 -0.67 22.44
N PHE A 644 -8.80 -1.34 23.59
CA PHE A 644 -9.62 -2.54 23.77
C PHE A 644 -11.12 -2.26 23.49
N GLN A 645 -11.62 -1.14 23.97
CA GLN A 645 -13.03 -0.78 23.79
C GLN A 645 -13.30 -0.26 22.37
N SER A 646 -12.43 0.58 21.82
CA SER A 646 -12.61 1.18 20.48
C SER A 646 -12.48 0.13 19.37
N VAL A 647 -11.49 -0.76 19.47
CA VAL A 647 -11.31 -1.87 18.50
C VAL A 647 -12.53 -2.79 18.50
N LEU A 648 -13.00 -3.25 19.65
CA LEU A 648 -14.19 -4.11 19.70
C LEU A 648 -15.49 -3.42 19.25
N SER A 649 -15.48 -2.10 19.14
CA SER A 649 -16.62 -1.33 18.63
C SER A 649 -16.52 -1.04 17.12
N ASP A 650 -15.31 -1.14 16.53
CA ASP A 650 -15.07 -0.71 15.16
C ASP A 650 -13.93 -1.48 14.50
N VAL A 651 -14.11 -2.78 14.32
CA VAL A 651 -13.11 -3.65 13.68
C VAL A 651 -13.77 -4.65 12.74
N GLY A 652 -13.01 -5.13 11.77
CA GLY A 652 -13.43 -6.13 10.81
C GLY A 652 -14.32 -5.55 9.70
N CYS A 653 -14.84 -6.42 8.86
CA CYS A 653 -15.72 -6.05 7.76
C CYS A 653 -17.12 -5.70 8.29
N ASN A 654 -17.23 -4.55 8.94
CA ASN A 654 -18.46 -4.08 9.61
C ASN A 654 -19.39 -3.26 8.70
N GLN A 655 -19.00 -3.05 7.45
CA GLN A 655 -19.85 -2.49 6.42
C GLN A 655 -19.91 -3.46 5.22
N PRO A 656 -21.09 -3.66 4.64
CA PRO A 656 -22.38 -3.14 5.09
C PRO A 656 -22.83 -3.70 6.46
N GLU A 657 -22.37 -4.88 6.90
CA GLU A 657 -22.77 -5.51 8.17
C GLU A 657 -21.78 -6.60 8.58
N LEU A 658 -21.52 -6.78 9.87
CA LEU A 658 -20.75 -7.93 10.38
C LEU A 658 -21.46 -9.25 10.08
N ASP A 659 -20.69 -10.30 9.79
CA ASP A 659 -21.24 -11.65 9.79
C ASP A 659 -21.20 -12.28 11.20
N ASN A 660 -21.86 -13.41 11.38
CA ASN A 660 -21.96 -14.07 12.69
C ASN A 660 -20.60 -14.60 13.21
N HIS A 661 -19.62 -14.81 12.35
CA HIS A 661 -18.26 -15.16 12.77
C HIS A 661 -17.56 -13.96 13.42
N ASP A 662 -17.54 -12.80 12.74
CA ASP A 662 -16.93 -11.60 13.26
C ASP A 662 -17.59 -11.13 14.56
N GLU A 663 -18.94 -11.19 14.62
CA GLU A 663 -19.70 -10.93 15.84
C GLU A 663 -19.24 -11.84 16.99
N ARG A 664 -19.05 -13.15 16.72
CA ARG A 664 -18.56 -14.11 17.73
C ARG A 664 -17.15 -13.77 18.19
N MET A 665 -16.24 -13.41 17.28
CA MET A 665 -14.87 -13.03 17.64
C MET A 665 -14.84 -11.83 18.59
N ILE A 666 -15.64 -10.81 18.28
CA ILE A 666 -15.80 -9.61 19.14
C ILE A 666 -16.36 -10.01 20.52
N GLN A 667 -17.42 -10.79 20.56
CA GLN A 667 -18.08 -11.18 21.82
C GLN A 667 -17.20 -12.11 22.67
N GLU A 668 -16.50 -13.07 22.07
CA GLU A 668 -15.59 -13.95 22.79
C GLU A 668 -14.40 -13.17 23.36
N THR A 669 -13.85 -12.23 22.62
CA THR A 669 -12.78 -11.36 23.11
C THR A 669 -13.26 -10.47 24.24
N LEU A 670 -14.42 -9.84 24.09
CA LEU A 670 -15.01 -8.98 25.10
C LEU A 670 -15.19 -9.70 26.45
N HIS A 671 -15.77 -10.89 26.39
CA HIS A 671 -16.10 -11.65 27.60
C HIS A 671 -15.00 -12.62 28.07
N GLY A 672 -13.89 -12.78 27.33
CA GLY A 672 -12.83 -13.73 27.67
C GLY A 672 -13.30 -15.21 27.57
N THR A 673 -14.19 -15.50 26.64
CA THR A 673 -14.81 -16.82 26.47
C THR A 673 -14.39 -17.49 25.15
N THR A 674 -14.67 -18.78 25.02
CA THR A 674 -14.51 -19.53 23.77
C THR A 674 -15.68 -20.51 23.63
N SER A 675 -16.29 -20.56 22.48
CA SER A 675 -17.38 -21.50 22.14
C SER A 675 -16.91 -22.71 21.35
N THR A 676 -15.69 -22.68 20.82
CA THR A 676 -15.15 -23.67 19.90
C THR A 676 -13.99 -24.48 20.51
N VAL A 677 -13.73 -25.67 19.94
CA VAL A 677 -12.61 -26.53 20.33
C VAL A 677 -12.06 -27.22 19.09
N GLY A 678 -10.76 -27.10 18.85
CA GLY A 678 -10.11 -27.76 17.72
C GLY A 678 -10.31 -29.29 17.71
N CYS A 679 -10.76 -29.85 16.61
CA CYS A 679 -11.06 -31.27 16.49
C CYS A 679 -9.83 -32.18 16.66
N LYS A 680 -8.63 -31.73 16.26
CA LYS A 680 -7.36 -32.45 16.42
C LYS A 680 -6.58 -31.96 17.64
N SER A 681 -6.36 -30.67 17.75
CA SER A 681 -5.57 -30.03 18.81
C SER A 681 -6.19 -30.13 20.20
N LYS A 682 -7.51 -30.23 20.29
CA LYS A 682 -8.31 -30.19 21.53
C LYS A 682 -8.14 -28.86 22.30
N LYS A 683 -7.58 -27.83 21.64
CA LYS A 683 -7.43 -26.50 22.22
C LYS A 683 -8.72 -25.70 22.13
N LYS A 684 -9.05 -24.96 23.18
CA LYS A 684 -10.26 -24.12 23.24
C LYS A 684 -10.04 -22.83 22.43
N GLY A 685 -10.89 -22.56 21.45
CA GLY A 685 -10.81 -21.40 20.57
C GLY A 685 -9.80 -21.56 19.43
N LEU A 686 -8.80 -22.44 19.52
CA LEU A 686 -7.85 -22.70 18.44
C LEU A 686 -8.36 -23.87 17.60
N ILE A 687 -9.11 -23.54 16.55
CA ILE A 687 -9.76 -24.53 15.69
C ILE A 687 -8.77 -25.14 14.67
N ASP A 688 -9.05 -26.34 14.19
CA ASP A 688 -8.24 -27.08 13.21
C ASP A 688 -8.95 -27.16 11.84
N ARG A 689 -10.24 -26.91 11.83
CA ARG A 689 -11.12 -26.87 10.64
C ARG A 689 -12.15 -25.76 10.86
N GLU A 690 -12.59 -25.11 9.79
CA GLU A 690 -13.69 -24.16 9.81
C GLU A 690 -14.98 -24.79 10.40
N THR A 691 -15.14 -26.12 10.23
CA THR A 691 -16.29 -26.88 10.75
C THR A 691 -16.22 -27.16 12.27
N ASP A 692 -15.12 -26.82 12.93
CA ASP A 692 -15.05 -26.79 14.41
C ASP A 692 -15.79 -25.56 14.97
N ALA A 693 -16.10 -24.60 14.09
CA ALA A 693 -16.89 -23.41 14.33
C ALA A 693 -18.13 -23.38 13.42
N GLU A 694 -18.51 -22.27 12.85
CA GLU A 694 -19.68 -22.12 11.99
C GLU A 694 -19.57 -22.93 10.68
N GLY A 695 -18.38 -23.09 10.14
CA GLY A 695 -18.14 -23.56 8.79
C GLY A 695 -18.77 -22.63 7.74
N PHE A 696 -18.48 -22.83 6.48
CA PHE A 696 -19.04 -21.99 5.41
C PHE A 696 -20.58 -22.04 5.35
N GLU A 697 -21.17 -23.18 5.65
CA GLU A 697 -22.62 -23.36 5.64
C GLU A 697 -23.35 -22.71 6.83
N GLY A 698 -22.62 -22.38 7.89
CA GLY A 698 -23.17 -21.73 9.06
C GLY A 698 -23.01 -20.21 9.06
N LEU A 699 -22.29 -19.67 8.08
CA LEU A 699 -22.17 -18.23 7.91
C LEU A 699 -23.50 -17.64 7.41
N ASN A 700 -23.85 -16.46 7.89
CA ASN A 700 -25.07 -15.77 7.52
C ASN A 700 -24.89 -14.84 6.29
N ILE A 701 -23.92 -15.14 5.44
CA ILE A 701 -23.71 -14.46 4.16
C ILE A 701 -24.64 -15.08 3.13
N VAL A 702 -25.42 -14.25 2.46
CA VAL A 702 -26.43 -14.67 1.47
C VAL A 702 -26.14 -13.93 0.16
N ASP A 703 -26.25 -14.69 -0.94
CA ASP A 703 -26.08 -14.12 -2.28
C ASP A 703 -27.18 -13.05 -2.54
N ALA A 704 -26.75 -11.91 -3.04
CA ALA A 704 -27.65 -10.83 -3.44
C ALA A 704 -27.05 -10.13 -4.68
N THR A 705 -27.91 -9.51 -5.47
CA THR A 705 -27.51 -8.79 -6.68
C THR A 705 -28.24 -7.45 -6.75
N ARG A 706 -27.53 -6.40 -7.14
CA ARG A 706 -28.15 -5.11 -7.45
C ARG A 706 -29.02 -5.25 -8.70
N PRO A 707 -30.14 -4.51 -8.80
CA PRO A 707 -30.92 -4.48 -10.03
C PRO A 707 -30.16 -3.76 -11.17
N ASP A 708 -30.45 -4.13 -12.43
CA ASP A 708 -29.77 -3.59 -13.62
C ASP A 708 -29.83 -2.05 -13.75
N ASN A 709 -30.85 -1.43 -13.14
CA ASN A 709 -31.00 0.03 -13.10
C ASN A 709 -30.55 0.64 -11.77
N TRP A 710 -29.57 0.05 -11.13
CA TRP A 710 -29.00 0.57 -9.89
C TRP A 710 -28.11 1.78 -10.13
N ASP A 711 -27.30 1.72 -11.17
CA ASP A 711 -26.29 2.66 -11.61
C ASP A 711 -26.33 2.68 -13.13
N THR A 712 -26.95 3.71 -13.70
CA THR A 712 -27.29 3.75 -15.14
C THR A 712 -26.09 4.01 -16.04
N ASP A 713 -25.11 4.80 -15.60
CA ASP A 713 -23.93 5.14 -16.36
C ASP A 713 -22.68 4.37 -15.94
N GLN A 714 -22.83 3.47 -14.95
CA GLN A 714 -21.80 2.55 -14.47
C GLN A 714 -20.55 3.24 -13.95
N ASP A 715 -20.72 4.33 -13.24
CA ASP A 715 -19.63 5.10 -12.65
C ASP A 715 -19.38 4.77 -11.15
N GLY A 716 -20.10 3.79 -10.61
CA GLY A 716 -19.98 3.26 -9.26
C GLY A 716 -20.87 3.95 -8.22
N MET A 717 -21.64 4.94 -8.64
CA MET A 717 -22.61 5.63 -7.80
C MET A 717 -24.03 5.25 -8.23
N PRO A 718 -24.95 4.93 -7.32
CA PRO A 718 -26.31 4.60 -7.73
C PRO A 718 -27.11 5.84 -8.09
N ASP A 719 -28.00 5.74 -9.07
CA ASP A 719 -28.84 6.82 -9.57
C ASP A 719 -29.54 7.63 -8.45
N TRP A 720 -29.99 6.97 -7.39
CA TRP A 720 -30.66 7.65 -6.25
C TRP A 720 -29.70 8.57 -5.46
N TRP A 721 -28.42 8.16 -5.35
CA TRP A 721 -27.38 8.95 -4.69
C TRP A 721 -27.06 10.18 -5.50
N GLU A 722 -26.83 10.01 -6.79
CA GLU A 722 -26.53 11.08 -7.73
C GLU A 722 -27.65 12.09 -7.83
N GLN A 723 -28.91 11.64 -7.95
CA GLN A 723 -30.07 12.52 -7.91
C GLN A 723 -30.15 13.29 -6.59
N THR A 724 -29.70 12.72 -5.48
CA THR A 724 -29.66 13.39 -4.19
C THR A 724 -28.55 14.42 -4.13
N MET A 725 -27.36 14.05 -4.58
CA MET A 725 -26.16 14.91 -4.55
C MET A 725 -26.19 16.00 -5.63
N GLY A 726 -26.99 15.81 -6.69
CA GLY A 726 -27.08 16.71 -7.82
C GLY A 726 -26.00 16.50 -8.87
N THR A 727 -25.41 15.30 -8.88
CA THR A 727 -24.53 14.82 -9.96
C THR A 727 -25.34 14.21 -11.10
N ASN A 728 -24.70 13.66 -12.14
CA ASN A 728 -25.42 13.30 -13.39
C ASN A 728 -25.54 11.79 -13.57
N ALA A 729 -26.62 11.19 -13.10
CA ALA A 729 -26.94 9.77 -13.25
C ALA A 729 -27.05 9.21 -14.71
N SER A 730 -26.54 9.92 -15.68
CA SER A 730 -26.57 9.51 -17.10
C SER A 730 -25.26 9.75 -17.83
N ALA A 731 -24.22 10.21 -17.14
CA ALA A 731 -22.90 10.44 -17.72
C ALA A 731 -21.85 10.38 -16.62
N ALA A 732 -20.99 9.39 -16.70
CA ALA A 732 -19.97 9.11 -15.70
C ALA A 732 -19.18 10.35 -15.25
N ASP A 733 -19.40 10.80 -14.03
CA ASP A 733 -18.74 11.94 -13.41
C ASP A 733 -18.04 11.60 -12.08
N HIS A 734 -17.78 10.32 -11.83
CA HIS A 734 -17.20 9.77 -10.60
C HIS A 734 -15.85 10.39 -10.19
N ASN A 735 -15.07 10.87 -11.16
CA ASN A 735 -13.79 11.54 -10.93
C ASN A 735 -13.91 13.06 -10.77
N ASP A 736 -15.10 13.63 -11.04
CA ASP A 736 -15.37 15.04 -10.82
C ASP A 736 -15.60 15.34 -9.32
N GLY A 737 -15.68 16.61 -9.00
CA GLY A 737 -16.10 17.07 -7.71
C GLY A 737 -15.03 16.94 -6.63
N ALA A 738 -14.36 18.04 -6.34
CA ALA A 738 -13.78 18.25 -5.04
C ALA A 738 -14.81 19.04 -4.24
N THR A 739 -15.39 18.46 -3.19
CA THR A 739 -16.31 19.21 -2.35
C THR A 739 -15.56 19.88 -1.21
N GLU A 740 -16.05 21.07 -0.82
CA GLU A 740 -15.56 21.80 0.34
C GLU A 740 -15.72 21.04 1.66
N LEU A 741 -16.66 20.07 1.72
CA LEU A 741 -16.95 19.31 2.93
C LEU A 741 -15.84 18.34 3.34
N ASN A 742 -15.20 17.68 2.38
CA ASN A 742 -14.23 16.63 2.63
C ASN A 742 -12.89 16.85 1.90
N GLY A 743 -12.61 18.09 1.49
CA GLY A 743 -11.36 18.53 0.87
C GLY A 743 -10.87 17.60 -0.23
N TYR A 744 -11.24 17.86 -1.48
CA TYR A 744 -10.73 17.20 -2.69
C TYR A 744 -11.15 15.71 -2.88
N MET A 745 -12.21 15.21 -2.27
CA MET A 745 -12.77 13.90 -2.63
C MET A 745 -13.52 13.98 -3.97
N THR A 746 -13.35 12.95 -4.80
CA THR A 746 -14.15 12.79 -6.01
C THR A 746 -15.60 12.44 -5.64
N ASN A 747 -16.53 12.52 -6.60
CA ASN A 747 -17.93 12.16 -6.38
C ASN A 747 -18.04 10.71 -5.87
N LEU A 748 -17.31 9.78 -6.49
CA LEU A 748 -17.29 8.39 -6.05
C LEU A 748 -16.69 8.23 -4.65
N GLU A 749 -15.59 8.91 -4.34
CA GLU A 749 -14.97 8.83 -3.01
C GLU A 749 -15.92 9.32 -1.91
N GLN A 750 -16.76 10.32 -2.18
CA GLN A 750 -17.81 10.76 -1.23
C GLN A 750 -18.87 9.68 -0.99
N TYR A 751 -19.25 8.96 -2.04
CA TYR A 751 -20.17 7.82 -1.89
C TYR A 751 -19.51 6.68 -1.12
N LEU A 752 -18.25 6.35 -1.41
CA LEU A 752 -17.50 5.34 -0.69
C LEU A 752 -17.29 5.69 0.78
N ASP A 753 -17.08 6.98 1.10
CA ASP A 753 -16.98 7.46 2.48
C ASP A 753 -18.32 7.34 3.22
N PHE A 754 -19.42 7.73 2.59
CA PHE A 754 -20.76 7.53 3.14
C PHE A 754 -21.02 6.05 3.48
N LEU A 755 -20.63 5.12 2.59
CA LEU A 755 -20.78 3.68 2.81
C LEU A 755 -19.83 3.11 3.87
N ALA A 756 -18.73 3.77 4.15
CA ALA A 756 -17.72 3.33 5.12
C ALA A 756 -18.17 3.56 6.58
N HIS A 757 -19.19 4.36 6.78
CA HIS A 757 -19.73 4.70 8.11
C HIS A 757 -21.10 4.06 8.34
N PRO A 758 -21.59 3.98 9.58
CA PRO A 758 -22.99 3.72 9.86
C PRO A 758 -23.87 4.75 9.13
N HIS A 759 -24.65 4.31 8.16
CA HIS A 759 -25.41 5.18 7.28
C HIS A 759 -26.88 4.75 7.16
N PHE A 760 -27.75 5.74 7.01
CA PHE A 760 -29.20 5.55 6.98
C PHE A 760 -29.82 6.42 5.90
N VAL A 761 -30.70 5.83 5.12
CA VAL A 761 -31.41 6.51 4.02
C VAL A 761 -32.90 6.51 4.31
N ALA A 762 -33.57 7.65 4.18
CA ALA A 762 -34.99 7.79 4.39
C ALA A 762 -35.61 8.89 3.51
N LYS A 763 -36.92 8.87 3.38
CA LYS A 763 -37.72 9.97 2.80
C LYS A 763 -37.92 11.09 3.82
N PRO A 764 -38.12 12.33 3.36
CA PRO A 764 -38.56 13.40 4.23
C PRO A 764 -39.82 13.00 5.00
N ASN A 765 -39.88 13.40 6.28
CA ASN A 765 -40.92 13.10 7.27
C ASN A 765 -40.93 11.66 7.79
N GLU A 766 -40.10 10.75 7.27
CA GLU A 766 -39.88 9.44 7.90
C GLU A 766 -38.93 9.59 9.10
N GLN A 767 -39.20 8.79 10.13
CA GLN A 767 -38.35 8.73 11.33
C GLN A 767 -37.39 7.56 11.25
N ILE A 768 -36.12 7.85 11.39
CA ILE A 768 -35.04 6.86 11.51
C ILE A 768 -34.83 6.61 13.01
N VAL A 769 -34.79 5.34 13.41
CA VAL A 769 -34.55 4.90 14.80
C VAL A 769 -33.37 3.93 14.82
N VAL A 770 -32.30 4.29 15.52
CA VAL A 770 -31.06 3.53 15.57
C VAL A 770 -30.77 3.07 16.99
N ASP A 771 -30.60 1.75 17.17
CA ASP A 771 -30.03 1.22 18.39
C ASP A 771 -28.51 1.36 18.33
N LEU A 772 -27.93 2.12 19.23
CA LEU A 772 -26.49 2.42 19.24
C LEU A 772 -25.63 1.28 19.75
N ARG A 773 -26.18 0.31 20.47
CA ARG A 773 -25.41 -0.76 21.13
C ARG A 773 -24.52 -1.59 20.17
N PRO A 774 -24.96 -1.98 18.98
CA PRO A 774 -24.10 -2.71 18.05
C PRO A 774 -22.87 -1.93 17.59
N TYR A 775 -22.97 -0.61 17.52
CA TYR A 775 -21.90 0.28 17.06
C TYR A 775 -20.89 0.63 18.16
N PHE A 776 -21.17 0.29 19.40
CA PHE A 776 -20.33 0.54 20.58
C PHE A 776 -20.15 -0.75 21.41
N ALA A 777 -19.92 -1.88 20.75
CA ALA A 777 -19.89 -3.21 21.37
C ALA A 777 -18.87 -3.32 22.51
N GLY A 778 -17.71 -2.65 22.43
CA GLY A 778 -16.70 -2.58 23.47
C GLY A 778 -17.10 -1.73 24.69
N TYR A 779 -18.13 -0.91 24.56
CA TYR A 779 -18.65 -0.02 25.61
C TYR A 779 -19.95 -0.61 26.16
N THR A 780 -19.84 -1.68 26.94
CA THR A 780 -21.00 -2.48 27.35
C THR A 780 -22.01 -1.77 28.25
N ASN A 781 -21.60 -0.71 28.94
CA ASN A 781 -22.43 0.10 29.84
C ASN A 781 -22.19 1.59 29.60
N PHE A 782 -22.51 2.06 28.42
CA PHE A 782 -22.29 3.46 28.06
C PHE A 782 -23.49 4.36 28.32
N GLU A 783 -23.20 5.63 28.39
CA GLU A 783 -24.17 6.72 28.23
C GLU A 783 -23.76 7.57 27.01
N VAL A 784 -24.75 8.11 26.30
CA VAL A 784 -24.50 9.14 25.29
C VAL A 784 -24.13 10.44 26.00
N ILE A 785 -23.01 11.05 25.58
CA ILE A 785 -22.50 12.27 26.24
C ILE A 785 -23.35 13.48 25.90
N ASP A 786 -24.04 13.45 24.77
CA ASP A 786 -24.92 14.51 24.32
C ASP A 786 -26.34 14.28 24.87
N ASP A 787 -26.91 15.28 25.52
CA ASP A 787 -28.12 15.21 26.31
C ASP A 787 -29.31 16.04 25.75
N GLY A 788 -29.21 16.50 24.49
CA GLY A 788 -30.21 17.40 23.92
C GLY A 788 -30.80 17.02 22.58
N GLU A 789 -32.03 17.44 22.32
CA GLU A 789 -32.55 17.47 20.95
C GLU A 789 -31.84 18.58 20.19
N ARG A 790 -31.32 18.24 19.03
CA ARG A 790 -30.66 19.18 18.13
C ARG A 790 -31.45 19.33 16.85
N ALA A 791 -31.64 20.55 16.43
CA ALA A 791 -32.24 20.91 15.17
C ALA A 791 -31.34 21.86 14.41
N SER A 792 -31.05 21.54 13.19
CA SER A 792 -30.33 22.37 12.23
C SER A 792 -31.01 22.26 10.89
N ASP A 793 -31.42 23.37 10.31
CA ASP A 793 -31.99 23.45 8.96
C ASP A 793 -33.03 22.36 8.64
N GLY A 794 -33.94 22.11 9.63
CA GLY A 794 -35.01 21.11 9.49
C GLY A 794 -34.60 19.67 9.68
N PHE A 795 -33.35 19.37 9.98
CA PHE A 795 -32.91 18.09 10.47
C PHE A 795 -32.93 18.09 12.00
N ILE A 796 -33.61 17.12 12.57
CA ILE A 796 -33.81 17.00 14.02
C ILE A 796 -33.35 15.62 14.45
N TYR A 797 -32.54 15.54 15.49
CA TYR A 797 -32.18 14.27 16.12
C TYR A 797 -32.17 14.38 17.64
N ALA A 798 -32.45 13.27 18.31
CA ALA A 798 -32.50 13.17 19.76
C ALA A 798 -32.06 11.80 20.25
N TYR A 799 -31.63 11.73 21.51
CA TYR A 799 -31.23 10.49 22.17
C TYR A 799 -32.23 10.13 23.28
N GLU A 800 -32.60 8.85 23.35
CA GLU A 800 -33.31 8.26 24.48
C GLU A 800 -32.55 7.00 24.93
N GLY A 801 -31.79 7.12 26.01
CA GLY A 801 -30.92 6.05 26.47
C GLY A 801 -29.86 5.70 25.42
N THR A 802 -29.94 4.49 24.86
CA THR A 802 -29.06 4.00 23.78
C THR A 802 -29.72 4.06 22.41
N THR A 803 -30.77 4.81 22.26
CA THR A 803 -31.50 4.97 21.00
C THR A 803 -31.28 6.36 20.44
N LEU A 804 -30.88 6.46 19.20
CA LEU A 804 -30.82 7.69 18.42
C LEU A 804 -32.03 7.73 17.50
N THR A 805 -32.76 8.85 17.52
CA THR A 805 -33.83 9.13 16.55
C THR A 805 -33.42 10.29 15.67
N ALA A 806 -33.71 10.23 14.38
CA ALA A 806 -33.44 11.29 13.43
C ALA A 806 -34.59 11.44 12.43
N ARG A 807 -34.89 12.66 12.01
CA ARG A 807 -35.88 12.97 10.97
C ARG A 807 -35.59 14.31 10.31
N ALA A 808 -36.09 14.52 9.11
CA ALA A 808 -36.10 15.82 8.46
C ALA A 808 -37.41 16.08 7.75
N THR A 809 -37.78 17.34 7.58
CA THR A 809 -39.02 17.77 6.91
C THR A 809 -38.86 17.93 5.39
N TRP A 810 -37.58 17.97 4.90
CA TRP A 810 -37.23 18.04 3.49
C TRP A 810 -35.95 17.25 3.20
N ALA A 811 -35.69 16.97 1.95
CA ALA A 811 -34.47 16.34 1.48
C ALA A 811 -33.28 17.30 1.50
N PHE A 812 -32.07 16.74 1.59
CA PHE A 812 -30.82 17.50 1.53
C PHE A 812 -29.99 17.02 0.34
N GLN A 813 -29.22 17.93 -0.25
CA GLN A 813 -28.26 17.60 -1.32
C GLN A 813 -26.95 16.99 -0.79
N GLN A 814 -26.87 16.73 0.51
CA GLN A 814 -25.71 16.11 1.16
C GLN A 814 -26.19 15.34 2.38
N PRO A 815 -25.55 14.22 2.75
CA PRO A 815 -25.83 13.54 4.01
C PRO A 815 -25.61 14.47 5.21
N ARG A 816 -26.43 14.30 6.22
CA ARG A 816 -26.24 14.93 7.54
C ARG A 816 -25.41 14.01 8.41
N VAL A 817 -24.40 14.55 9.07
CA VAL A 817 -23.50 13.79 9.95
C VAL A 817 -23.87 14.08 11.40
N VAL A 818 -24.06 13.02 12.17
CA VAL A 818 -24.24 13.10 13.62
C VAL A 818 -23.04 12.43 14.28
N ASN A 819 -22.24 13.19 14.99
CA ASN A 819 -21.14 12.68 15.79
C ASN A 819 -21.67 12.15 17.13
N VAL A 820 -21.85 10.85 17.23
CA VAL A 820 -22.33 10.20 18.44
C VAL A 820 -21.17 9.93 19.38
N ALA A 821 -21.11 10.66 20.47
CA ALA A 821 -20.11 10.47 21.52
C ALA A 821 -20.70 9.67 22.69
N VAL A 822 -20.02 8.61 23.10
CA VAL A 822 -20.40 7.80 24.26
C VAL A 822 -19.31 7.76 25.31
N ARG A 823 -19.71 7.56 26.57
CA ARG A 823 -18.81 7.34 27.70
C ARG A 823 -19.18 6.02 28.38
N ASP A 824 -18.22 5.16 28.57
CA ASP A 824 -18.41 3.98 29.42
C ASP A 824 -18.48 4.39 30.90
N ARG A 825 -19.52 3.96 31.60
CA ARG A 825 -19.78 4.35 33.00
C ARG A 825 -18.81 3.74 34.00
N GLN A 826 -18.13 2.65 33.62
CA GLN A 826 -17.21 1.95 34.50
C GLN A 826 -15.77 2.46 34.33
N SER A 827 -15.27 2.52 33.09
CA SER A 827 -13.91 2.98 32.80
C SER A 827 -13.80 4.51 32.71
N GLY A 828 -14.88 5.19 32.34
CA GLY A 828 -14.87 6.62 32.01
C GLY A 828 -14.33 6.93 30.61
N ASN A 829 -13.90 5.93 29.86
CA ASN A 829 -13.39 6.08 28.50
C ASN A 829 -14.49 6.57 27.56
N THR A 830 -14.10 7.32 26.56
CA THR A 830 -15.01 7.92 25.57
C THR A 830 -14.59 7.53 24.16
N ILE A 831 -15.57 7.44 23.27
CA ILE A 831 -15.36 7.32 21.83
C ILE A 831 -16.42 8.15 21.10
N THR A 832 -16.07 8.67 19.93
CA THR A 832 -17.01 9.33 19.02
C THR A 832 -17.00 8.59 17.67
N ARG A 833 -18.20 8.30 17.15
CA ARG A 833 -18.38 7.74 15.81
C ARG A 833 -19.30 8.59 14.97
N CYS A 834 -19.00 8.70 13.68
CA CYS A 834 -19.83 9.41 12.71
C CYS A 834 -20.97 8.53 12.23
N PHE A 835 -22.18 9.09 12.20
CA PHE A 835 -23.39 8.45 11.66
C PHE A 835 -23.94 9.34 10.56
N TYR A 836 -24.15 8.78 9.39
CA TYR A 836 -24.58 9.51 8.20
C TYR A 836 -26.09 9.31 7.95
N PHE A 837 -26.81 10.40 7.68
CA PHE A 837 -28.24 10.38 7.40
C PHE A 837 -28.49 11.04 6.04
N CYS A 838 -28.89 10.25 5.06
CA CYS A 838 -29.27 10.72 3.74
C CYS A 838 -30.79 10.79 3.62
N LEU A 839 -31.34 12.00 3.60
CA LEU A 839 -32.77 12.27 3.46
C LEU A 839 -33.04 12.72 2.03
N THR A 840 -33.71 11.89 1.23
CA THR A 840 -33.85 12.09 -0.22
C THR A 840 -35.26 11.92 -0.74
N GLU A 841 -35.63 12.72 -1.76
CA GLU A 841 -36.85 12.52 -2.57
C GLU A 841 -36.61 11.52 -3.74
N ALA A 842 -35.36 11.19 -4.06
CA ALA A 842 -35.03 10.28 -5.14
C ALA A 842 -35.72 8.92 -4.96
N PRO A 843 -36.19 8.26 -6.01
CA PRO A 843 -36.74 6.90 -5.91
C PRO A 843 -35.71 5.95 -5.29
N LEU A 844 -36.08 5.29 -4.20
CA LEU A 844 -35.21 4.31 -3.57
C LEU A 844 -35.48 2.92 -4.15
N PRO A 845 -34.46 2.21 -4.64
CA PRO A 845 -34.60 0.82 -5.07
C PRO A 845 -35.05 -0.11 -3.93
N ALA A 846 -35.74 -1.20 -4.24
CA ALA A 846 -36.10 -2.22 -3.26
C ALA A 846 -34.82 -2.81 -2.63
N GLY A 847 -34.78 -2.84 -1.30
CA GLY A 847 -33.63 -3.38 -0.54
C GLY A 847 -32.76 -2.32 0.14
N ILE A 848 -32.97 -1.03 -0.11
CA ILE A 848 -32.50 0.01 0.82
C ILE A 848 -33.49 0.01 1.98
N ALA A 849 -33.08 -0.62 3.09
CA ALA A 849 -33.90 -0.64 4.29
C ALA A 849 -33.97 0.77 4.88
N THR A 850 -35.14 1.39 4.82
CA THR A 850 -35.47 2.41 5.84
C THR A 850 -35.47 1.70 7.19
N PRO A 851 -34.66 2.09 8.17
CA PRO A 851 -34.73 1.52 9.50
C PRO A 851 -36.05 1.94 10.16
N THR A 852 -37.09 1.19 9.92
CA THR A 852 -38.26 1.18 10.80
C THR A 852 -37.83 0.44 12.05
N ALA A 853 -37.95 1.07 13.22
CA ALA A 853 -37.62 0.61 14.55
C ALA A 853 -37.01 -0.80 14.55
N SER A 854 -35.69 -0.88 14.68
CA SER A 854 -34.94 -2.13 14.60
C SER A 854 -35.69 -3.18 15.40
N GLN A 855 -36.19 -4.21 14.73
CA GLN A 855 -36.42 -5.48 15.42
C GLN A 855 -35.11 -5.75 16.14
N PRO A 856 -35.10 -5.92 17.47
CA PRO A 856 -33.87 -6.25 18.15
C PRO A 856 -33.28 -7.41 17.38
N HIS A 857 -32.05 -7.27 16.88
CA HIS A 857 -31.32 -8.36 16.24
C HIS A 857 -31.50 -9.55 17.14
N ALA A 858 -32.19 -10.58 16.67
CA ALA A 858 -32.41 -11.79 17.43
C ALA A 858 -31.05 -12.49 17.53
N THR A 859 -30.19 -11.97 18.41
CA THR A 859 -29.02 -12.68 18.92
C THR A 859 -29.54 -13.83 19.79
N GLY A 860 -30.09 -14.79 19.14
CA GLY A 860 -30.58 -15.96 19.78
C GLY A 860 -31.06 -16.92 18.70
N SER A 861 -30.31 -17.97 18.50
CA SER A 861 -30.78 -19.11 17.78
C SER A 861 -32.24 -19.35 18.17
N SER A 862 -33.17 -19.48 17.22
CA SER A 862 -34.55 -19.89 17.43
C SER A 862 -34.61 -21.32 18.04
N ALA A 863 -33.46 -21.87 18.44
CA ALA A 863 -33.31 -23.15 19.06
C ALA A 863 -33.91 -23.15 20.46
N LEU A 864 -34.84 -24.05 20.68
CA LEU A 864 -35.44 -24.34 21.99
C LEU A 864 -34.55 -25.36 22.73
N TYR A 865 -34.42 -25.16 24.03
CA TYR A 865 -33.62 -26.06 24.89
C TYR A 865 -34.46 -26.50 26.09
N ASN A 866 -34.21 -27.71 26.57
CA ASN A 866 -34.74 -28.15 27.87
C ASN A 866 -33.83 -27.69 29.00
N LEU A 867 -34.23 -27.93 30.26
CA LEU A 867 -33.46 -27.60 31.46
C LEU A 867 -32.09 -28.29 31.55
N LYS A 868 -31.84 -29.32 30.75
CA LYS A 868 -30.52 -30.01 30.67
C LYS A 868 -29.64 -29.47 29.56
N GLY A 869 -30.06 -28.35 28.87
CA GLY A 869 -29.32 -27.75 27.77
C GLY A 869 -29.40 -28.52 26.45
N GLN A 870 -30.27 -29.51 26.31
CA GLN A 870 -30.42 -30.26 25.07
C GLN A 870 -31.37 -29.50 24.13
N ARG A 871 -30.97 -29.33 22.86
CA ARG A 871 -31.78 -28.68 21.81
C ARG A 871 -33.05 -29.50 21.53
N LEU A 872 -34.16 -28.83 21.43
CA LEU A 872 -35.45 -29.41 21.12
C LEU A 872 -35.89 -29.01 19.72
N SER A 873 -36.46 -29.95 19.00
CA SER A 873 -37.09 -29.74 17.69
C SER A 873 -38.50 -29.08 17.78
N ALA A 874 -39.07 -29.07 18.95
CA ALA A 874 -40.35 -28.45 19.28
C ALA A 874 -40.47 -28.18 20.80
N PRO A 875 -41.34 -27.25 21.26
CA PRO A 875 -41.56 -27.05 22.70
C PRO A 875 -42.02 -28.32 23.38
N ASN A 876 -41.55 -28.57 24.59
CA ASN A 876 -42.02 -29.68 25.40
C ASN A 876 -43.52 -29.54 25.62
N LYS A 877 -44.26 -30.63 25.44
CA LYS A 877 -45.72 -30.65 25.62
C LYS A 877 -46.21 -30.32 27.05
N LYS A 878 -45.35 -30.51 28.05
CA LYS A 878 -45.51 -30.02 29.42
C LYS A 878 -44.10 -29.73 30.01
N GLY A 879 -43.90 -28.59 30.61
CA GLY A 879 -42.68 -28.25 31.30
C GLY A 879 -42.03 -26.90 30.89
N LEU A 880 -40.83 -26.63 31.37
CA LEU A 880 -40.07 -25.41 31.09
C LEU A 880 -39.16 -25.59 29.88
N THR A 881 -39.32 -24.71 28.92
CA THR A 881 -38.48 -24.60 27.72
C THR A 881 -37.78 -23.25 27.73
N ILE A 882 -36.53 -23.19 27.31
CA ILE A 882 -35.73 -21.97 27.19
C ILE A 882 -35.53 -21.69 25.69
N GLY A 883 -35.86 -20.53 25.24
CA GLY A 883 -35.62 -20.06 23.86
C GLY A 883 -35.58 -18.56 23.84
N GLN A 884 -34.69 -17.98 23.00
CA GLN A 884 -34.50 -16.54 22.88
C GLN A 884 -34.28 -15.83 24.24
N GLY A 885 -33.49 -16.43 25.13
CA GLY A 885 -33.26 -15.90 26.47
C GLY A 885 -34.47 -15.88 27.42
N ARG A 886 -35.61 -16.40 27.01
CA ARG A 886 -36.87 -16.42 27.79
C ARG A 886 -37.23 -17.83 28.22
N LYS A 887 -37.86 -17.92 29.36
CA LYS A 887 -38.44 -19.17 29.88
C LYS A 887 -39.91 -19.26 29.49
N PHE A 888 -40.28 -20.36 28.86
CA PHE A 888 -41.65 -20.66 28.49
C PHE A 888 -42.17 -21.83 29.35
N ILE A 889 -43.28 -21.62 30.05
CA ILE A 889 -43.97 -22.68 30.79
C ILE A 889 -45.23 -23.03 30.03
N GLN A 890 -45.27 -24.24 29.49
CA GLN A 890 -46.50 -24.75 28.90
C GLN A 890 -47.23 -25.56 29.98
N LYS A 891 -48.44 -25.11 30.37
CA LYS A 891 -49.29 -25.72 31.39
C LYS A 891 -50.01 -27.00 30.91
#